data_0914cb2382810aed2bbbc45be5a0bbe5
#
_entry.id   0914cb2382810aed2bbbc45be5a0bbe5
#
_cell.length_a   1.000
_cell.length_b   1.000
_cell.length_c   1.000
_cell.angle_alpha   90.00
_cell.angle_beta   90.00
_cell.angle_gamma   90.00
#
_symmetry.space_group_name_H-M   'P 1'
#
loop_
_entity.id
_entity.type
_entity.pdbx_description
1 polymer ?
#
loop_
_entity_poly.entity_id
_entity_poly.type
_entity_poly.pdbx_seq_one_letter_code
_entity_poly.pdbx_strand_id
1 'polypeptide(L)'
;MNYIDEKFADIQLLRYKLEGFEALRLQQKIYIYYLSKAVLSGRDITFDQFGKYNLSIRKVLESIFFLYNGSRDTYDFQALTVYLKRVWFSNGIYHHYGCDKFKPEFSKDFFCDAYNSLSYEQLALGSEEEKNNLLNEILPVIFDADYLPKRVNKAEGVDLIKTSACNFYEDVSQSEVESFYNGMKVEGDAHPVSYGLNSKLTKQNGKLTELVYKANGMYGNKIRQIIHWLTKASQYAENEQQKKVIAILIKYYQTGDLKYFDEYSIEWLKEQEGQVDFINGFIEVYGDPLGLKGSWEGIVEYKDAEATKRTRLISENAQWFEDHSPVDRRFKKKTVRGVTANVICAAMLGGDEYPSTAIGINLPNADWIRAEHGSKSVTIGNLTDAYSKASRGNGFMQEFVIDDETRALIDRFGDLCDELHTDLHECLGHGSGQLLKETDPDALKAYGNTIEEARADLFGLYYLADDKLVELGLTPDREAYKSQYYTYMQNGLLTQAVRIELGNDIEEAHMRNRALIANWALDMDVEQQIVALEMHGGKHYVSVKDYEGLRGIFARQLGEIQRVKSEGDFNAARALVEKYAVHIDSQLHREILERYEKLGIAPYKGFLNPWMKPEYDENGNIVDIKLDYTESYAHQMMRYSSEY
;
A
#
# COMPACT_ATOMS: atom_id res chain seq x y z
N MET A 1 -7.11 14.38 -17.53
CA MET A 1 -5.75 13.96 -17.10
C MET A 1 -5.47 12.57 -17.67
N ASN A 2 -4.25 12.30 -18.11
CA ASN A 2 -3.83 10.93 -18.46
C ASN A 2 -3.37 10.23 -17.18
N TYR A 3 -3.96 9.08 -16.86
CA TYR A 3 -3.60 8.29 -15.68
C TYR A 3 -2.34 7.45 -15.88
N ILE A 4 -2.02 7.09 -17.12
CA ILE A 4 -0.79 6.38 -17.49
C ILE A 4 0.29 7.40 -17.78
N ASP A 5 1.43 7.27 -17.12
CA ASP A 5 2.63 8.06 -17.40
C ASP A 5 3.72 7.20 -18.04
N GLU A 6 4.92 7.28 -17.58
CA GLU A 6 6.07 6.61 -18.16
C GLU A 6 6.14 5.12 -17.77
N LYS A 7 6.57 4.27 -18.72
CA LYS A 7 6.97 2.89 -18.48
C LYS A 7 8.48 2.74 -18.64
N PHE A 8 9.14 2.13 -17.69
CA PHE A 8 10.56 1.76 -17.76
C PHE A 8 10.79 0.45 -17.03
N ALA A 9 11.69 -0.38 -17.57
CA ALA A 9 11.94 -1.73 -17.06
C ALA A 9 10.60 -2.49 -16.84
N ASP A 10 10.38 -3.00 -15.65
CA ASP A 10 9.18 -3.73 -15.21
C ASP A 10 8.14 -2.85 -14.48
N ILE A 11 8.29 -1.52 -14.57
CA ILE A 11 7.49 -0.55 -13.81
C ILE A 11 6.66 0.33 -14.76
N GLN A 12 5.37 0.50 -14.43
CA GLN A 12 4.49 1.50 -15.01
C GLN A 12 4.17 2.58 -13.98
N LEU A 13 4.50 3.82 -14.27
CA LEU A 13 4.09 4.96 -13.44
C LEU A 13 2.68 5.41 -13.80
N LEU A 14 1.92 5.74 -12.77
CA LEU A 14 0.56 6.22 -12.82
C LEU A 14 0.45 7.61 -12.21
N ARG A 15 -0.55 8.37 -12.65
CA ARG A 15 -0.97 9.61 -11.99
C ARG A 15 -2.28 9.38 -11.27
N TYR A 16 -2.44 10.01 -10.14
CA TYR A 16 -3.70 10.03 -9.40
C TYR A 16 -4.22 11.45 -9.26
N LYS A 17 -5.54 11.59 -9.21
CA LYS A 17 -6.21 12.89 -9.13
C LYS A 17 -6.64 13.16 -7.71
N LEU A 18 -6.55 14.42 -7.29
CA LEU A 18 -7.08 14.91 -6.02
C LEU A 18 -8.53 15.36 -6.23
N GLU A 19 -9.48 14.42 -6.21
CA GLU A 19 -10.89 14.73 -6.38
C GLU A 19 -11.38 15.61 -5.22
N GLY A 20 -12.14 16.65 -5.54
CA GLY A 20 -12.68 17.58 -4.55
C GLY A 20 -11.69 18.58 -3.94
N PHE A 21 -10.38 18.51 -4.27
CA PHE A 21 -9.38 19.44 -3.72
C PHE A 21 -9.72 20.91 -3.96
N GLU A 22 -10.26 21.24 -5.14
CA GLU A 22 -10.61 22.62 -5.48
C GLU A 22 -11.75 23.18 -4.60
N ALA A 23 -12.58 22.31 -4.05
CA ALA A 23 -13.67 22.70 -3.15
C ALA A 23 -13.22 22.87 -1.69
N LEU A 24 -12.00 22.47 -1.34
CA LEU A 24 -11.45 22.68 0.00
C LEU A 24 -11.27 24.17 0.30
N ARG A 25 -11.48 24.54 1.57
CA ARG A 25 -11.19 25.89 2.06
C ARG A 25 -9.68 26.21 1.93
N LEU A 26 -9.34 27.45 1.71
CA LEU A 26 -7.94 27.89 1.61
C LEU A 26 -7.09 27.43 2.80
N GLN A 27 -7.62 27.50 4.02
CA GLN A 27 -6.96 26.99 5.22
C GLN A 27 -6.57 25.49 5.08
N GLN A 28 -7.49 24.67 4.57
CA GLN A 28 -7.26 23.23 4.38
C GLN A 28 -6.23 22.98 3.28
N LYS A 29 -6.29 23.70 2.17
CA LYS A 29 -5.27 23.63 1.09
C LYS A 29 -3.87 23.98 1.60
N ILE A 30 -3.74 25.04 2.40
CA ILE A 30 -2.46 25.45 2.99
C ILE A 30 -1.99 24.41 4.03
N TYR A 31 -2.91 23.86 4.81
CA TYR A 31 -2.60 22.81 5.77
C TYR A 31 -2.02 21.57 5.06
N ILE A 32 -2.70 21.07 4.02
CA ILE A 32 -2.21 19.98 3.15
C ILE A 32 -0.83 20.32 2.57
N TYR A 33 -0.63 21.54 2.06
CA TYR A 33 0.63 21.96 1.48
C TYR A 33 1.80 21.89 2.47
N TYR A 34 1.65 22.41 3.70
CA TYR A 34 2.71 22.34 4.69
C TYR A 34 2.95 20.95 5.25
N LEU A 35 1.91 20.14 5.43
CA LEU A 35 2.05 18.73 5.77
C LEU A 35 2.81 17.97 4.67
N SER A 36 2.52 18.26 3.39
CA SER A 36 3.22 17.66 2.25
C SER A 36 4.72 18.02 2.24
N LYS A 37 5.07 19.27 2.60
CA LYS A 37 6.47 19.66 2.77
C LYS A 37 7.15 18.86 3.90
N ALA A 38 6.45 18.62 5.00
CA ALA A 38 6.97 17.80 6.10
C ALA A 38 7.23 16.36 5.65
N VAL A 39 6.30 15.76 4.90
CA VAL A 39 6.42 14.40 4.35
C VAL A 39 7.60 14.30 3.39
N LEU A 40 7.76 15.22 2.44
CA LEU A 40 8.85 15.18 1.47
C LEU A 40 10.22 15.41 2.11
N SER A 41 10.31 16.13 3.23
CA SER A 41 11.56 16.38 3.95
C SER A 41 12.22 15.10 4.52
N GLY A 42 11.46 14.02 4.69
CA GLY A 42 11.98 12.72 5.14
C GLY A 42 12.52 11.80 4.03
N ARG A 43 12.41 12.18 2.76
CA ARG A 43 12.79 11.34 1.61
C ARG A 43 14.19 10.73 1.71
N ASP A 44 15.19 11.52 2.06
CA ASP A 44 16.58 11.06 2.15
C ASP A 44 16.78 10.03 3.28
N ILE A 45 15.95 10.06 4.32
CA ILE A 45 16.00 9.10 5.42
C ILE A 45 15.71 7.70 4.90
N THR A 46 14.65 7.52 4.11
CA THR A 46 14.27 6.22 3.54
C THR A 46 15.36 5.65 2.65
N PHE A 47 16.00 6.47 1.80
CA PHE A 47 17.14 6.02 0.99
C PHE A 47 18.29 5.48 1.85
N ASP A 48 18.65 6.16 2.93
CA ASP A 48 19.71 5.72 3.84
C ASP A 48 19.33 4.48 4.64
N GLN A 49 18.08 4.40 5.12
CA GLN A 49 17.57 3.22 5.84
C GLN A 49 17.60 1.95 4.97
N PHE A 50 17.30 2.08 3.68
CA PHE A 50 17.22 0.95 2.75
C PHE A 50 18.59 0.47 2.25
N GLY A 51 19.66 1.19 2.55
CA GLY A 51 21.03 0.77 2.28
C GLY A 51 22.03 1.89 2.52
N LYS A 52 23.08 1.58 3.24
CA LYS A 52 24.15 2.53 3.65
C LYS A 52 24.67 3.41 2.50
N TYR A 53 24.71 2.88 1.29
CA TYR A 53 25.27 3.57 0.11
C TYR A 53 24.22 4.17 -0.83
N ASN A 54 22.93 3.88 -0.61
CA ASN A 54 21.86 4.26 -1.53
C ASN A 54 21.77 5.76 -1.78
N LEU A 55 21.91 6.57 -0.71
CA LEU A 55 21.83 8.02 -0.82
C LEU A 55 23.00 8.59 -1.63
N SER A 56 24.23 8.10 -1.40
CA SER A 56 25.42 8.51 -2.14
C SER A 56 25.36 8.06 -3.60
N ILE A 57 24.93 6.83 -3.87
CA ILE A 57 24.76 6.33 -5.23
C ILE A 57 23.71 7.13 -5.97
N ARG A 58 22.55 7.42 -5.35
CA ARG A 58 21.50 8.26 -5.96
C ARG A 58 22.07 9.63 -6.36
N LYS A 59 22.76 10.32 -5.45
CA LYS A 59 23.34 11.64 -5.73
C LYS A 59 24.37 11.63 -6.87
N VAL A 60 25.21 10.60 -6.93
CA VAL A 60 26.16 10.43 -8.04
C VAL A 60 25.43 10.20 -9.35
N LEU A 61 24.44 9.31 -9.39
CA LEU A 61 23.66 9.03 -10.59
C LEU A 61 22.87 10.27 -11.06
N GLU A 62 22.28 11.04 -10.15
CA GLU A 62 21.61 12.31 -10.43
C GLU A 62 22.58 13.34 -11.01
N SER A 63 23.79 13.47 -10.45
CA SER A 63 24.83 14.37 -10.98
C SER A 63 25.28 13.97 -12.38
N ILE A 64 25.50 12.67 -12.63
CA ILE A 64 25.80 12.18 -13.98
C ILE A 64 24.63 12.46 -14.92
N PHE A 65 23.40 12.09 -14.54
CA PHE A 65 22.20 12.29 -15.35
C PHE A 65 22.03 13.75 -15.77
N PHE A 66 22.30 14.69 -14.88
CA PHE A 66 22.09 16.12 -15.12
C PHE A 66 23.27 16.80 -15.83
N LEU A 67 24.51 16.47 -15.45
CA LEU A 67 25.72 17.20 -15.83
C LEU A 67 26.56 16.54 -16.93
N TYR A 68 26.28 15.27 -17.29
CA TYR A 68 27.05 14.57 -18.29
C TYR A 68 27.03 15.26 -19.65
N ASN A 69 28.22 15.58 -20.18
CA ASN A 69 28.42 16.35 -21.42
C ASN A 69 28.62 15.47 -22.67
N GLY A 70 28.68 14.13 -22.53
CA GLY A 70 28.78 13.20 -23.65
C GLY A 70 27.43 12.96 -24.34
N SER A 71 27.43 12.06 -25.33
CA SER A 71 26.19 11.70 -26.04
C SER A 71 25.22 10.97 -25.10
N ARG A 72 24.00 11.49 -25.03
CA ARG A 72 22.90 10.90 -24.24
C ARG A 72 22.12 9.81 -24.97
N ASP A 73 22.38 9.65 -26.29
CA ASP A 73 21.72 8.65 -27.12
C ASP A 73 22.48 7.31 -27.13
N THR A 74 23.56 7.19 -26.37
CA THR A 74 24.30 5.92 -26.22
C THR A 74 23.52 4.92 -25.39
N TYR A 75 23.73 3.63 -25.67
CA TYR A 75 23.13 2.55 -24.88
C TYR A 75 23.44 2.69 -23.39
N ASP A 76 24.71 2.93 -23.03
CA ASP A 76 25.12 3.04 -21.64
C ASP A 76 24.43 4.19 -20.91
N PHE A 77 24.28 5.38 -21.55
CA PHE A 77 23.59 6.51 -20.90
C PHE A 77 22.09 6.24 -20.74
N GLN A 78 21.45 5.61 -21.72
CA GLN A 78 20.06 5.19 -21.61
C GLN A 78 19.85 4.13 -20.52
N ALA A 79 20.74 3.14 -20.44
CA ALA A 79 20.74 2.11 -19.40
C ALA A 79 20.96 2.71 -18.00
N LEU A 80 21.89 3.69 -17.85
CA LEU A 80 22.09 4.43 -16.60
C LEU A 80 20.82 5.22 -16.22
N THR A 81 20.15 5.83 -17.18
CA THR A 81 18.90 6.56 -16.94
C THR A 81 17.80 5.62 -16.42
N VAL A 82 17.64 4.44 -17.00
CA VAL A 82 16.69 3.42 -16.52
C VAL A 82 17.06 2.95 -15.11
N TYR A 83 18.35 2.69 -14.87
CA TYR A 83 18.84 2.30 -13.55
C TYR A 83 18.55 3.39 -12.48
N LEU A 84 18.82 4.66 -12.78
CA LEU A 84 18.50 5.78 -11.89
C LEU A 84 16.98 5.85 -11.61
N LYS A 85 16.13 5.67 -12.61
CA LYS A 85 14.67 5.61 -12.42
C LYS A 85 14.24 4.48 -11.50
N ARG A 86 14.87 3.31 -11.61
CA ARG A 86 14.64 2.19 -10.68
C ARG A 86 15.12 2.51 -9.26
N VAL A 87 16.28 3.17 -9.12
CA VAL A 87 16.80 3.63 -7.83
C VAL A 87 15.88 4.63 -7.16
N TRP A 88 15.35 5.58 -7.91
CA TRP A 88 14.33 6.51 -7.39
C TRP A 88 13.06 5.79 -6.95
N PHE A 89 12.60 4.85 -7.78
CA PHE A 89 11.35 4.11 -7.52
C PHE A 89 11.43 3.23 -6.26
N SER A 90 12.55 2.61 -6.05
CA SER A 90 12.74 1.64 -4.96
C SER A 90 13.38 2.23 -3.70
N ASN A 91 13.57 3.54 -3.65
CA ASN A 91 14.31 4.23 -2.58
C ASN A 91 15.72 3.63 -2.36
N GLY A 92 16.37 3.15 -3.45
CA GLY A 92 17.68 2.54 -3.41
C GLY A 92 17.95 1.57 -4.55
N ILE A 93 19.10 0.89 -4.48
CA ILE A 93 19.57 -0.02 -5.53
C ILE A 93 18.97 -1.44 -5.46
N TYR A 94 17.95 -1.62 -4.64
CA TYR A 94 17.28 -2.92 -4.43
C TYR A 94 15.84 -2.86 -4.90
N HIS A 95 15.38 -3.96 -5.50
CA HIS A 95 14.00 -4.06 -5.94
C HIS A 95 13.03 -3.84 -4.78
N HIS A 96 12.05 -2.95 -4.94
CA HIS A 96 11.12 -2.54 -3.88
C HIS A 96 10.34 -3.72 -3.28
N TYR A 97 10.00 -4.73 -4.07
CA TYR A 97 9.24 -5.91 -3.66
C TYR A 97 10.14 -7.13 -3.36
N GLY A 98 10.95 -7.58 -4.32
CA GLY A 98 11.81 -8.77 -4.19
C GLY A 98 13.06 -8.58 -3.35
N CYS A 99 13.42 -7.35 -3.03
CA CYS A 99 14.63 -6.97 -2.26
C CYS A 99 15.98 -7.32 -2.90
N ASP A 100 16.01 -7.89 -4.10
CA ASP A 100 17.25 -8.22 -4.80
C ASP A 100 17.91 -6.96 -5.39
N LYS A 101 19.24 -6.95 -5.42
CA LYS A 101 20.00 -5.84 -5.97
C LYS A 101 19.83 -5.74 -7.49
N PHE A 102 19.62 -4.52 -7.99
CA PHE A 102 19.58 -4.27 -9.43
C PHE A 102 20.95 -4.51 -10.07
N LYS A 103 20.95 -5.20 -11.21
CA LYS A 103 22.13 -5.33 -12.06
C LYS A 103 22.16 -4.14 -13.03
N PRO A 104 23.26 -3.37 -13.08
CA PRO A 104 23.41 -2.32 -14.08
C PRO A 104 23.54 -2.92 -15.47
N GLU A 105 22.85 -2.34 -16.45
CA GLU A 105 22.98 -2.70 -17.86
C GLU A 105 23.99 -1.82 -18.61
N PHE A 106 24.46 -0.73 -17.97
CA PHE A 106 25.56 0.08 -18.45
C PHE A 106 26.92 -0.48 -18.00
N SER A 107 27.95 -0.23 -18.79
CA SER A 107 29.30 -0.70 -18.51
C SER A 107 29.94 0.03 -17.32
N LYS A 108 30.81 -0.68 -16.59
CA LYS A 108 31.61 -0.08 -15.52
C LYS A 108 32.53 1.01 -16.05
N ASP A 109 33.11 0.83 -17.23
CA ASP A 109 34.01 1.80 -17.85
C ASP A 109 33.27 3.09 -18.17
N PHE A 110 32.08 3.01 -18.77
CA PHE A 110 31.23 4.19 -19.01
C PHE A 110 30.92 4.91 -17.69
N PHE A 111 30.54 4.18 -16.65
CA PHE A 111 30.22 4.79 -15.35
C PHE A 111 31.44 5.53 -14.77
N CYS A 112 32.62 4.92 -14.81
CA CYS A 112 33.87 5.54 -14.34
C CYS A 112 34.21 6.79 -15.17
N ASP A 113 34.11 6.73 -16.48
CA ASP A 113 34.39 7.88 -17.37
C ASP A 113 33.41 9.03 -17.12
N ALA A 114 32.11 8.73 -17.01
CA ALA A 114 31.08 9.73 -16.70
C ALA A 114 31.29 10.37 -15.33
N TYR A 115 31.59 9.57 -14.30
CA TYR A 115 31.91 10.04 -12.95
C TYR A 115 33.16 10.94 -12.95
N ASN A 116 34.25 10.51 -13.59
CA ASN A 116 35.51 11.22 -13.65
C ASN A 116 35.42 12.53 -14.44
N SER A 117 34.45 12.62 -15.36
CA SER A 117 34.19 13.86 -16.11
C SER A 117 33.61 14.99 -15.25
N LEU A 118 33.09 14.69 -14.07
CA LEU A 118 32.55 15.65 -13.11
C LEU A 118 33.61 16.10 -12.12
N SER A 119 33.62 17.37 -11.73
CA SER A 119 34.45 17.86 -10.64
C SER A 119 33.92 17.44 -9.26
N TYR A 120 34.75 17.50 -8.22
CA TYR A 120 34.30 17.18 -6.87
C TYR A 120 33.22 18.19 -6.38
N GLU A 121 33.28 19.46 -6.81
CA GLU A 121 32.25 20.46 -6.49
C GLU A 121 30.91 20.12 -7.14
N GLN A 122 30.92 19.61 -8.39
CA GLN A 122 29.70 19.14 -9.08
C GLN A 122 29.07 17.93 -8.40
N LEU A 123 29.86 17.14 -7.69
CA LEU A 123 29.41 16.02 -6.85
C LEU A 123 29.07 16.47 -5.42
N ALA A 124 29.17 17.76 -5.11
CA ALA A 124 28.99 18.33 -3.77
C ALA A 124 29.93 17.72 -2.71
N LEU A 125 31.19 17.45 -3.09
CA LEU A 125 32.25 16.90 -2.24
C LEU A 125 33.28 17.98 -1.90
N GLY A 126 34.05 17.78 -0.83
CA GLY A 126 35.01 18.74 -0.34
C GLY A 126 36.36 18.70 -1.05
N SER A 127 36.73 17.60 -1.72
CA SER A 127 38.05 17.40 -2.35
C SER A 127 38.06 16.27 -3.39
N GLU A 128 39.13 16.27 -4.22
CA GLU A 128 39.39 15.12 -5.14
C GLU A 128 39.69 13.82 -4.39
N GLU A 129 40.23 13.87 -3.17
CA GLU A 129 40.45 12.72 -2.34
C GLU A 129 39.10 12.10 -1.92
N GLU A 130 38.15 12.90 -1.45
CA GLU A 130 36.79 12.43 -1.13
C GLU A 130 36.08 11.86 -2.37
N LYS A 131 36.29 12.47 -3.55
CA LYS A 131 35.75 11.97 -4.81
C LYS A 131 36.30 10.57 -5.14
N ASN A 132 37.61 10.38 -5.04
CA ASN A 132 38.24 9.09 -5.29
C ASN A 132 37.80 8.02 -4.27
N ASN A 133 37.68 8.39 -2.99
CA ASN A 133 37.22 7.50 -1.94
C ASN A 133 35.76 7.06 -2.18
N LEU A 134 34.88 8.00 -2.50
CA LEU A 134 33.48 7.71 -2.82
C LEU A 134 33.37 6.73 -4.01
N LEU A 135 34.12 6.95 -5.09
CA LEU A 135 34.11 6.05 -6.24
C LEU A 135 34.51 4.63 -5.85
N ASN A 136 35.60 4.50 -5.08
CA ASN A 136 36.09 3.20 -4.61
C ASN A 136 35.07 2.47 -3.71
N GLU A 137 34.31 3.21 -2.91
CA GLU A 137 33.26 2.65 -2.05
C GLU A 137 32.04 2.18 -2.83
N ILE A 138 31.55 2.95 -3.80
CA ILE A 138 30.31 2.64 -4.50
C ILE A 138 30.48 1.65 -5.66
N LEU A 139 31.64 1.55 -6.28
CA LEU A 139 31.88 0.66 -7.42
C LEU A 139 31.56 -0.82 -7.10
N PRO A 140 32.09 -1.42 -6.01
CA PRO A 140 31.74 -2.80 -5.67
C PRO A 140 30.26 -2.94 -5.30
N VAL A 141 29.64 -1.93 -4.70
CA VAL A 141 28.23 -1.95 -4.34
C VAL A 141 27.33 -2.00 -5.58
N ILE A 142 27.69 -1.27 -6.65
CA ILE A 142 26.92 -1.23 -7.90
C ILE A 142 27.18 -2.49 -8.76
N PHE A 143 28.46 -2.88 -8.95
CA PHE A 143 28.86 -3.82 -9.99
C PHE A 143 29.16 -5.24 -9.51
N ASP A 144 29.48 -5.46 -8.22
CA ASP A 144 29.69 -6.81 -7.68
C ASP A 144 28.34 -7.38 -7.24
N ALA A 145 27.86 -8.38 -7.97
CA ALA A 145 26.56 -9.01 -7.71
C ALA A 145 26.49 -9.73 -6.35
N ASP A 146 27.62 -10.21 -5.84
CA ASP A 146 27.70 -10.99 -4.60
C ASP A 146 27.95 -10.12 -3.36
N TYR A 147 28.34 -8.85 -3.55
CA TYR A 147 28.52 -7.90 -2.47
C TYR A 147 27.20 -7.21 -2.11
N LEU A 148 26.67 -7.44 -0.90
CA LEU A 148 25.38 -6.92 -0.43
C LEU A 148 24.22 -7.24 -1.42
N PRO A 149 23.96 -8.52 -1.72
CA PRO A 149 23.09 -8.90 -2.83
C PRO A 149 21.60 -8.62 -2.58
N LYS A 150 21.19 -8.45 -1.31
CA LYS A 150 19.78 -8.36 -0.93
C LYS A 150 19.54 -7.30 0.15
N ARG A 151 18.50 -6.46 -0.02
CA ARG A 151 18.13 -5.43 0.98
C ARG A 151 17.71 -6.07 2.30
N VAL A 152 16.77 -7.02 2.24
CA VAL A 152 16.23 -7.76 3.37
C VAL A 152 16.30 -9.24 3.05
N ASN A 153 17.06 -10.00 3.83
CA ASN A 153 17.14 -11.45 3.73
C ASN A 153 16.38 -12.08 4.90
N LYS A 154 15.43 -12.98 4.60
CA LYS A 154 14.62 -13.72 5.59
C LYS A 154 14.85 -15.24 5.47
N ALA A 155 15.93 -15.69 4.82
CA ALA A 155 16.24 -17.11 4.66
C ALA A 155 16.55 -17.77 6.00
N GLU A 156 16.11 -19.02 6.16
CA GLU A 156 16.42 -19.80 7.34
C GLU A 156 17.90 -20.19 7.41
N GLY A 157 18.45 -20.28 8.62
CA GLY A 157 19.80 -20.78 8.88
C GLY A 157 20.93 -19.79 8.62
N VAL A 158 20.63 -18.52 8.32
CA VAL A 158 21.63 -17.46 8.16
C VAL A 158 21.47 -16.37 9.25
N ASP A 159 22.51 -15.59 9.48
CA ASP A 159 22.40 -14.36 10.28
C ASP A 159 21.68 -13.30 9.41
N LEU A 160 20.42 -13.02 9.73
CA LEU A 160 19.54 -12.15 8.95
C LEU A 160 20.09 -10.73 8.83
N ILE A 161 20.82 -10.25 9.84
CA ILE A 161 21.41 -8.91 9.85
C ILE A 161 22.63 -8.83 8.95
N LYS A 162 23.55 -9.77 9.09
CA LYS A 162 24.80 -9.79 8.30
C LYS A 162 24.56 -10.04 6.82
N THR A 163 23.45 -10.67 6.47
CA THR A 163 23.09 -11.00 5.09
C THR A 163 22.09 -10.01 4.47
N SER A 164 21.68 -8.99 5.22
CA SER A 164 20.81 -7.90 4.73
C SER A 164 21.60 -6.60 4.58
N ALA A 165 21.34 -5.88 3.50
CA ALA A 165 22.01 -4.60 3.19
C ALA A 165 21.32 -3.36 3.76
N CYS A 166 20.14 -3.52 4.37
CA CYS A 166 19.44 -2.40 5.03
C CYS A 166 20.30 -1.81 6.16
N ASN A 167 20.18 -0.50 6.38
CA ASN A 167 21.08 0.27 7.24
C ASN A 167 20.52 0.51 8.67
N PHE A 168 19.76 -0.45 9.19
CA PHE A 168 19.22 -0.39 10.57
C PHE A 168 20.21 -0.90 11.61
N TYR A 169 21.26 -1.61 11.17
CA TYR A 169 22.25 -2.25 12.02
C TYR A 169 23.64 -2.03 11.46
N GLU A 170 24.66 -1.92 12.33
CA GLU A 170 26.05 -1.81 11.91
C GLU A 170 26.97 -2.48 12.93
N ASP A 171 27.87 -3.35 12.47
CA ASP A 171 28.85 -4.08 13.28
C ASP A 171 28.24 -4.96 14.38
N VAL A 172 27.03 -5.46 14.17
CA VAL A 172 26.29 -6.30 15.12
C VAL A 172 25.80 -7.59 14.45
N SER A 173 25.62 -8.65 15.24
CA SER A 173 25.00 -9.91 14.81
C SER A 173 23.53 -9.97 15.21
N GLN A 174 22.76 -10.85 14.58
CA GLN A 174 21.37 -11.09 14.94
C GLN A 174 21.21 -11.42 16.42
N SER A 175 22.02 -12.32 16.97
CA SER A 175 21.93 -12.73 18.38
C SER A 175 22.22 -11.59 19.37
N GLU A 176 23.11 -10.65 19.01
CA GLU A 176 23.38 -9.46 19.81
C GLU A 176 22.19 -8.51 19.83
N VAL A 177 21.54 -8.31 18.66
CA VAL A 177 20.36 -7.45 18.53
C VAL A 177 19.19 -8.03 19.33
N GLU A 178 18.90 -9.32 19.14
CA GLU A 178 17.81 -10.01 19.86
C GLU A 178 18.04 -9.94 21.38
N SER A 179 19.26 -10.20 21.84
CA SER A 179 19.61 -10.11 23.27
C SER A 179 19.45 -8.68 23.81
N PHE A 180 19.87 -7.67 23.04
CA PHE A 180 19.78 -6.27 23.41
C PHE A 180 18.34 -5.82 23.62
N TYR A 181 17.46 -6.04 22.65
CA TYR A 181 16.06 -5.62 22.72
C TYR A 181 15.23 -6.49 23.67
N ASN A 182 15.53 -7.78 23.79
CA ASN A 182 14.88 -8.63 24.81
C ASN A 182 15.25 -8.17 26.23
N GLY A 183 16.46 -7.68 26.44
CA GLY A 183 16.90 -7.12 27.73
C GLY A 183 16.21 -5.79 28.11
N MET A 184 15.56 -5.10 27.15
CA MET A 184 14.79 -3.88 27.42
C MET A 184 13.34 -4.17 27.82
N LYS A 185 12.83 -5.36 27.52
CA LYS A 185 11.44 -5.74 27.82
C LYS A 185 11.26 -5.88 29.33
N VAL A 186 10.22 -5.26 29.86
CA VAL A 186 9.84 -5.36 31.28
C VAL A 186 8.71 -6.39 31.39
N GLU A 187 8.93 -7.43 32.21
CA GLU A 187 7.92 -8.46 32.44
C GLU A 187 6.67 -7.85 33.10
N GLY A 188 5.49 -8.12 32.51
CA GLY A 188 4.21 -7.59 33.03
C GLY A 188 3.92 -6.14 32.67
N ASP A 189 4.73 -5.49 31.80
CA ASP A 189 4.39 -4.17 31.25
C ASP A 189 3.19 -4.30 30.32
N ALA A 190 2.07 -3.65 30.68
CA ALA A 190 0.85 -3.65 29.89
C ALA A 190 0.92 -2.72 28.67
N HIS A 191 1.84 -1.75 28.67
CA HIS A 191 1.96 -0.71 27.65
C HIS A 191 3.42 -0.58 27.14
N PRO A 192 4.01 -1.66 26.60
CA PRO A 192 5.39 -1.62 26.14
C PRO A 192 5.51 -0.73 24.92
N VAL A 193 6.52 0.12 24.89
CA VAL A 193 6.88 0.86 23.68
C VAL A 193 7.50 -0.08 22.64
N SER A 194 7.42 0.29 21.37
CA SER A 194 8.05 -0.46 20.25
C SER A 194 9.56 -0.25 20.23
N TYR A 195 10.29 -0.92 21.15
CA TYR A 195 11.73 -0.77 21.31
C TYR A 195 12.49 -0.93 19.99
N GLY A 196 13.32 0.06 19.67
CA GLY A 196 14.15 0.07 18.48
C GLY A 196 13.51 0.70 17.24
N LEU A 197 12.22 1.03 17.26
CA LEU A 197 11.46 1.52 16.10
C LEU A 197 12.13 2.70 15.40
N ASN A 198 12.67 3.67 16.13
CA ASN A 198 13.26 4.91 15.63
C ASN A 198 14.77 5.02 15.91
N SER A 199 15.50 3.94 15.71
CA SER A 199 16.94 3.93 15.96
C SER A 199 17.70 2.97 15.04
N LYS A 200 18.98 3.25 14.80
CA LYS A 200 19.97 2.31 14.28
C LYS A 200 20.75 1.73 15.45
N LEU A 201 20.94 0.41 15.51
CA LEU A 201 21.77 -0.23 16.50
C LEU A 201 23.18 -0.49 15.94
N THR A 202 24.21 -0.04 16.68
CA THR A 202 25.61 -0.17 16.30
C THR A 202 26.48 -0.50 17.50
N LYS A 203 27.73 -0.82 17.26
CA LYS A 203 28.77 -0.92 18.30
C LYS A 203 29.64 0.33 18.31
N GLN A 204 29.66 1.00 19.46
CA GLN A 204 30.60 2.11 19.72
C GLN A 204 31.53 1.71 20.88
N ASN A 205 32.83 1.69 20.60
CA ASN A 205 33.84 1.25 21.59
C ASN A 205 33.54 -0.14 22.19
N GLY A 206 33.05 -1.07 21.38
CA GLY A 206 32.68 -2.43 21.76
C GLY A 206 31.36 -2.57 22.54
N LYS A 207 30.61 -1.47 22.75
CA LYS A 207 29.33 -1.46 23.43
C LYS A 207 28.20 -1.24 22.45
N LEU A 208 27.12 -2.01 22.57
CA LEU A 208 25.88 -1.81 21.80
C LEU A 208 25.27 -0.46 22.16
N THR A 209 24.97 0.34 21.14
CA THR A 209 24.49 1.71 21.27
C THR A 209 23.43 1.99 20.23
N GLU A 210 22.31 2.58 20.62
CA GLU A 210 21.29 3.08 19.70
C GLU A 210 21.62 4.49 19.23
N LEU A 211 21.62 4.68 17.91
CA LEU A 211 21.64 6.00 17.27
C LEU A 211 20.18 6.39 17.00
N VAL A 212 19.60 7.11 17.94
CA VAL A 212 18.17 7.47 17.90
C VAL A 212 17.91 8.54 16.83
N TYR A 213 16.85 8.36 16.06
CA TYR A 213 16.37 9.30 15.05
C TYR A 213 15.60 10.44 15.72
N LYS A 214 16.26 11.59 15.85
CA LYS A 214 15.73 12.77 16.53
C LYS A 214 16.46 14.04 16.09
N ALA A 215 15.91 15.21 16.43
CA ALA A 215 16.44 16.52 16.02
C ALA A 215 17.92 16.75 16.32
N ASN A 216 18.43 16.23 17.44
CA ASN A 216 19.84 16.30 17.84
C ASN A 216 20.51 14.91 17.82
N GLY A 217 20.05 14.00 16.98
CA GLY A 217 20.58 12.65 16.79
C GLY A 217 20.79 12.33 15.33
N MET A 218 20.71 11.03 15.00
CA MET A 218 20.77 10.56 13.62
C MET A 218 19.61 11.16 12.81
N TYR A 219 19.87 11.53 11.57
CA TYR A 219 18.97 12.28 10.67
C TYR A 219 18.52 13.68 11.16
N GLY A 220 19.23 14.25 12.14
CA GLY A 220 18.83 15.48 12.82
C GLY A 220 18.53 16.66 11.90
N ASN A 221 19.27 16.82 10.78
CA ASN A 221 19.02 17.89 9.81
C ASN A 221 17.65 17.74 9.14
N LYS A 222 17.32 16.54 8.68
CA LYS A 222 16.04 16.24 8.03
C LYS A 222 14.87 16.31 9.02
N ILE A 223 15.07 15.79 10.23
CA ILE A 223 14.06 15.85 11.29
C ILE A 223 13.75 17.30 11.70
N ARG A 224 14.76 18.19 11.74
CA ARG A 224 14.50 19.63 11.97
C ARG A 224 13.71 20.28 10.83
N GLN A 225 13.92 19.87 9.59
CA GLN A 225 13.09 20.33 8.46
C GLN A 225 11.64 19.84 8.60
N ILE A 226 11.44 18.58 8.98
CA ILE A 226 10.11 18.03 9.26
C ILE A 226 9.42 18.84 10.36
N ILE A 227 10.09 19.07 11.49
CA ILE A 227 9.59 19.89 12.61
C ILE A 227 9.21 21.29 12.14
N HIS A 228 10.05 21.93 11.32
CA HIS A 228 9.77 23.26 10.77
C HIS A 228 8.44 23.30 9.99
N TRP A 229 8.23 22.34 9.09
CA TRP A 229 7.02 22.29 8.29
C TRP A 229 5.79 21.88 9.09
N LEU A 230 5.91 20.95 10.05
CA LEU A 230 4.84 20.61 11.00
C LEU A 230 4.44 21.82 11.84
N THR A 231 5.41 22.63 12.29
CA THR A 231 5.13 23.87 13.04
C THR A 231 4.36 24.88 12.19
N LYS A 232 4.67 25.01 10.89
CA LYS A 232 3.87 25.82 9.97
C LYS A 232 2.49 25.25 9.74
N ALA A 233 2.39 23.93 9.54
CA ALA A 233 1.12 23.24 9.34
C ALA A 233 0.16 23.44 10.53
N SER A 234 0.67 23.40 11.76
CA SER A 234 -0.15 23.55 12.98
C SER A 234 -0.91 24.88 13.05
N GLN A 235 -0.43 25.92 12.37
CA GLN A 235 -1.10 27.23 12.30
C GLN A 235 -2.38 27.19 11.46
N TYR A 236 -2.50 26.18 10.58
CA TYR A 236 -3.63 25.97 9.68
C TYR A 236 -4.47 24.75 10.03
N ALA A 237 -4.15 24.09 11.15
CA ALA A 237 -4.96 22.98 11.66
C ALA A 237 -6.42 23.39 11.85
N GLU A 238 -7.34 22.47 11.57
CA GLU A 238 -8.77 22.74 11.51
C GLU A 238 -9.41 22.86 12.90
N ASN A 239 -8.77 22.21 13.91
CA ASN A 239 -9.27 22.19 15.28
C ASN A 239 -8.11 22.02 16.30
N GLU A 240 -8.43 22.13 17.58
CA GLU A 240 -7.44 22.06 18.67
C GLU A 240 -6.88 20.64 18.84
N GLN A 241 -7.64 19.59 18.47
CA GLN A 241 -7.15 18.20 18.56
C GLN A 241 -6.03 17.96 17.54
N GLN A 242 -6.17 18.44 16.30
CA GLN A 242 -5.10 18.39 15.30
C GLN A 242 -3.84 19.14 15.75
N LYS A 243 -3.99 20.32 16.36
CA LYS A 243 -2.85 21.05 16.92
C LYS A 243 -2.14 20.26 18.00
N LYS A 244 -2.90 19.59 18.88
CA LYS A 244 -2.36 18.72 19.91
C LYS A 244 -1.59 17.55 19.32
N VAL A 245 -2.15 16.87 18.33
CA VAL A 245 -1.50 15.76 17.60
C VAL A 245 -0.15 16.21 17.04
N ILE A 246 -0.11 17.34 16.32
CA ILE A 246 1.13 17.89 15.77
C ILE A 246 2.14 18.24 16.88
N ALA A 247 1.70 18.85 17.96
CA ALA A 247 2.58 19.24 19.06
C ALA A 247 3.27 18.04 19.71
N ILE A 248 2.55 16.94 19.89
CA ILE A 248 3.10 15.69 20.45
C ILE A 248 4.06 15.03 19.46
N LEU A 249 3.72 15.00 18.18
CA LEU A 249 4.60 14.49 17.13
C LEU A 249 5.91 15.30 17.05
N ILE A 250 5.85 16.63 17.12
CA ILE A 250 7.04 17.48 17.21
C ILE A 250 7.89 17.12 18.44
N LYS A 251 7.26 16.89 19.59
CA LYS A 251 7.96 16.49 20.82
C LYS A 251 8.64 15.12 20.67
N TYR A 252 7.98 14.18 20.02
CA TYR A 252 8.60 12.91 19.64
C TYR A 252 9.86 13.11 18.80
N TYR A 253 9.79 13.89 17.74
CA TYR A 253 10.95 14.19 16.89
C TYR A 253 12.07 14.96 17.61
N GLN A 254 11.74 15.79 18.56
CA GLN A 254 12.73 16.50 19.38
C GLN A 254 13.47 15.57 20.34
N THR A 255 12.78 14.67 21.00
CA THR A 255 13.29 13.81 22.07
C THR A 255 13.74 12.44 21.60
N GLY A 256 13.08 11.88 20.60
CA GLY A 256 13.21 10.48 20.19
C GLY A 256 12.59 9.49 21.16
N ASP A 257 11.82 9.94 22.17
CA ASP A 257 11.17 9.09 23.15
C ASP A 257 9.89 8.49 22.57
N LEU A 258 9.87 7.15 22.47
CA LEU A 258 8.76 6.37 21.90
C LEU A 258 7.45 6.51 22.66
N LYS A 259 7.47 6.91 23.94
CA LYS A 259 6.25 7.21 24.71
C LYS A 259 5.46 8.37 24.08
N TYR A 260 6.16 9.35 23.48
CA TYR A 260 5.47 10.41 22.74
C TYR A 260 4.92 9.93 21.39
N PHE A 261 5.50 8.90 20.81
CA PHE A 261 4.94 8.28 19.61
C PHE A 261 3.64 7.51 19.93
N ASP A 262 3.60 6.80 21.06
CA ASP A 262 2.39 6.15 21.57
C ASP A 262 1.31 7.20 21.89
N GLU A 263 1.69 8.30 22.61
CA GLU A 263 0.78 9.40 22.91
C GLU A 263 0.24 10.08 21.64
N TYR A 264 1.11 10.30 20.64
CA TYR A 264 0.72 10.80 19.31
C TYR A 264 -0.31 9.87 18.68
N SER A 265 -0.07 8.57 18.67
CA SER A 265 -0.97 7.57 18.09
C SER A 265 -2.34 7.57 18.76
N ILE A 266 -2.38 7.64 20.11
CA ILE A 266 -3.64 7.71 20.88
C ILE A 266 -4.40 9.00 20.60
N GLU A 267 -3.72 10.15 20.56
CA GLU A 267 -4.37 11.42 20.27
C GLU A 267 -4.81 11.54 18.82
N TRP A 268 -4.06 10.95 17.88
CA TRP A 268 -4.43 10.85 16.48
C TRP A 268 -5.71 10.02 16.28
N LEU A 269 -5.89 8.91 17.03
CA LEU A 269 -7.11 8.11 17.01
C LEU A 269 -8.35 8.90 17.47
N LYS A 270 -8.18 9.89 18.36
CA LYS A 270 -9.28 10.74 18.85
C LYS A 270 -9.71 11.79 17.83
N GLU A 271 -8.84 12.14 16.88
CA GLU A 271 -9.16 13.10 15.83
C GLU A 271 -10.04 12.45 14.77
N GLN A 272 -11.32 12.83 14.73
CA GLN A 272 -12.31 12.28 13.81
C GLN A 272 -13.06 13.37 13.03
N GLU A 273 -12.92 14.65 13.44
CA GLU A 273 -13.74 15.75 12.92
C GLU A 273 -13.09 16.46 11.73
N GLY A 274 -11.76 16.54 11.68
CA GLY A 274 -11.04 17.22 10.61
C GLY A 274 -11.32 16.62 9.24
N GLN A 275 -11.31 17.47 8.22
CA GLN A 275 -11.39 17.06 6.82
C GLN A 275 -10.03 16.52 6.34
N VAL A 276 -8.93 17.10 6.83
CA VAL A 276 -7.55 16.73 6.51
C VAL A 276 -6.98 15.88 7.62
N ASP A 277 -6.29 14.80 7.25
CA ASP A 277 -5.54 13.95 8.19
C ASP A 277 -4.15 13.65 7.61
N PHE A 278 -3.25 13.08 8.40
CA PHE A 278 -1.92 12.74 7.97
C PHE A 278 -1.28 11.65 8.82
N ILE A 279 -0.36 10.93 8.20
CA ILE A 279 0.54 9.97 8.83
C ILE A 279 1.96 10.48 8.61
N ASN A 280 2.81 10.41 9.64
CA ASN A 280 4.18 10.90 9.55
C ASN A 280 5.03 10.29 10.65
N GLY A 281 6.00 9.44 10.31
CA GLY A 281 6.81 8.79 11.32
C GLY A 281 7.73 7.68 10.82
N PHE A 282 8.30 6.98 11.78
CA PHE A 282 8.98 5.69 11.58
C PHE A 282 7.97 4.61 12.00
N ILE A 283 7.32 3.94 11.06
CA ILE A 283 6.08 3.20 11.32
C ILE A 283 6.18 1.74 10.90
N GLU A 284 6.26 1.47 9.59
CA GLU A 284 6.24 0.11 9.09
C GLU A 284 7.61 -0.57 9.22
N VAL A 285 7.59 -1.84 9.62
CA VAL A 285 8.81 -2.60 9.96
C VAL A 285 9.21 -3.64 8.91
N TYR A 286 8.55 -3.67 7.77
CA TYR A 286 8.83 -4.64 6.69
C TYR A 286 10.24 -4.52 6.11
N GLY A 287 10.82 -3.33 6.18
CA GLY A 287 12.19 -3.05 5.75
C GLY A 287 13.30 -3.62 6.64
N ASP A 288 12.94 -4.10 7.83
CA ASP A 288 13.86 -4.74 8.78
C ASP A 288 13.70 -6.27 8.78
N PRO A 289 14.77 -7.05 8.64
CA PRO A 289 14.70 -8.52 8.69
C PRO A 289 14.17 -9.07 10.02
N LEU A 290 14.30 -8.32 11.13
CA LEU A 290 13.81 -8.70 12.45
C LEU A 290 12.45 -8.07 12.81
N GLY A 291 11.92 -7.16 11.98
CA GLY A 291 10.65 -6.50 12.24
C GLY A 291 10.63 -5.56 13.45
N LEU A 292 11.76 -4.92 13.77
CA LEU A 292 11.91 -4.02 14.93
C LEU A 292 12.03 -2.54 14.55
N LYS A 293 12.57 -2.26 13.35
CA LYS A 293 12.95 -0.91 12.91
C LYS A 293 11.92 -0.35 11.95
N GLY A 294 11.37 0.83 12.27
CA GLY A 294 10.45 1.52 11.40
C GLY A 294 11.14 2.25 10.26
N SER A 295 10.68 2.03 9.02
CA SER A 295 11.03 2.90 7.90
C SER A 295 10.33 4.25 8.01
N TRP A 296 10.98 5.29 7.48
CA TRP A 296 10.39 6.61 7.36
C TRP A 296 9.26 6.60 6.32
N GLU A 297 8.10 7.08 6.72
CA GLU A 297 6.96 7.22 5.82
C GLU A 297 6.07 8.40 6.21
N GLY A 298 5.26 8.84 5.26
CA GLY A 298 4.24 9.82 5.50
C GLY A 298 3.24 9.90 4.36
N ILE A 299 1.99 10.12 4.76
CA ILE A 299 0.87 10.36 3.86
C ILE A 299 0.13 11.59 4.35
N VAL A 300 -0.24 12.46 3.42
CA VAL A 300 -1.21 13.54 3.67
C VAL A 300 -2.48 13.19 2.92
N GLU A 301 -3.60 13.28 3.60
CA GLU A 301 -4.88 12.84 3.07
C GLU A 301 -6.02 13.76 3.47
N TYR A 302 -7.13 13.67 2.76
CA TYR A 302 -8.38 14.32 3.15
C TYR A 302 -9.55 13.40 2.83
N LYS A 303 -10.63 13.53 3.61
CA LYS A 303 -11.83 12.72 3.46
C LYS A 303 -12.44 12.90 2.08
N ASP A 304 -12.77 11.81 1.41
CA ASP A 304 -13.59 11.82 0.21
C ASP A 304 -15.05 12.09 0.63
N ALA A 305 -15.58 13.25 0.23
CA ALA A 305 -16.92 13.68 0.66
C ALA A 305 -18.02 12.78 0.09
N GLU A 306 -17.90 12.35 -1.16
CA GLU A 306 -18.93 11.51 -1.80
C GLU A 306 -18.86 10.07 -1.27
N ALA A 307 -17.68 9.50 -1.13
CA ALA A 307 -17.50 8.18 -0.53
C ALA A 307 -17.93 8.18 0.95
N THR A 308 -17.56 9.21 1.72
CA THR A 308 -18.00 9.34 3.12
C THR A 308 -19.52 9.40 3.26
N LYS A 309 -20.20 10.14 2.36
CA LYS A 309 -21.66 10.18 2.32
C LYS A 309 -22.25 8.81 2.00
N ARG A 310 -21.65 8.08 1.06
CA ARG A 310 -22.07 6.74 0.64
C ARG A 310 -21.91 5.73 1.79
N THR A 311 -20.74 5.64 2.41
CA THR A 311 -20.47 4.72 3.54
C THR A 311 -21.32 5.05 4.77
N ARG A 312 -21.58 6.33 5.03
CA ARG A 312 -22.48 6.76 6.09
C ARG A 312 -23.91 6.26 5.85
N LEU A 313 -24.41 6.41 4.64
CA LEU A 313 -25.76 5.98 4.28
C LEU A 313 -25.93 4.45 4.41
N ILE A 314 -24.90 3.69 4.03
CA ILE A 314 -24.83 2.23 4.25
C ILE A 314 -24.87 1.92 5.75
N SER A 315 -24.02 2.56 6.54
CA SER A 315 -23.94 2.35 7.99
C SER A 315 -25.24 2.69 8.73
N GLU A 316 -25.90 3.75 8.37
CA GLU A 316 -27.21 4.16 8.95
C GLU A 316 -28.30 3.11 8.69
N ASN A 317 -28.15 2.30 7.64
CA ASN A 317 -29.06 1.20 7.31
C ASN A 317 -28.55 -0.19 7.75
N ALA A 318 -27.46 -0.28 8.52
CA ALA A 318 -26.82 -1.54 8.86
C ALA A 318 -27.76 -2.56 9.52
N GLN A 319 -28.67 -2.12 10.40
CA GLN A 319 -29.65 -3.01 11.02
C GLN A 319 -30.63 -3.60 9.99
N TRP A 320 -31.05 -2.81 8.99
CA TRP A 320 -31.93 -3.31 7.94
C TRP A 320 -31.25 -4.44 7.14
N PHE A 321 -29.98 -4.24 6.77
CA PHE A 321 -29.19 -5.24 6.04
C PHE A 321 -29.00 -6.52 6.87
N GLU A 322 -28.69 -6.40 8.16
CA GLU A 322 -28.56 -7.56 9.06
C GLU A 322 -29.86 -8.36 9.12
N ASP A 323 -30.99 -7.67 9.35
CA ASP A 323 -32.31 -8.31 9.52
C ASP A 323 -32.78 -9.03 8.24
N HIS A 324 -32.43 -8.53 7.05
CA HIS A 324 -32.84 -9.07 5.76
C HIS A 324 -31.79 -10.04 5.14
N SER A 325 -30.64 -10.25 5.79
CA SER A 325 -29.62 -11.16 5.28
C SER A 325 -30.14 -12.62 5.17
N PRO A 326 -29.63 -13.42 4.22
CA PRO A 326 -30.05 -14.82 4.05
C PRO A 326 -29.45 -15.76 5.11
N VAL A 327 -28.99 -15.22 6.22
CA VAL A 327 -28.34 -15.91 7.31
C VAL A 327 -29.37 -16.41 8.33
N ASP A 328 -29.13 -17.58 8.97
CA ASP A 328 -29.99 -18.09 10.04
C ASP A 328 -30.10 -17.06 11.17
N ARG A 329 -31.33 -16.91 11.68
CA ARG A 329 -31.67 -15.93 12.73
C ARG A 329 -30.79 -16.05 14.00
N ARG A 330 -30.31 -17.25 14.30
CA ARG A 330 -29.43 -17.52 15.46
C ARG A 330 -28.10 -16.78 15.35
N PHE A 331 -27.64 -16.54 14.14
CA PHE A 331 -26.34 -15.95 13.84
C PHE A 331 -26.42 -14.44 13.55
N LYS A 332 -27.62 -13.85 13.52
CA LYS A 332 -27.83 -12.43 13.33
C LYS A 332 -27.61 -11.66 14.62
N LYS A 333 -26.98 -10.49 14.53
CA LYS A 333 -26.87 -9.54 15.63
C LYS A 333 -28.24 -8.92 15.91
N LYS A 334 -28.60 -8.82 17.19
CA LYS A 334 -29.84 -8.12 17.62
C LYS A 334 -29.74 -6.61 17.40
N THR A 335 -28.55 -6.06 17.51
CA THR A 335 -28.26 -4.65 17.31
C THR A 335 -26.93 -4.54 16.59
N VAL A 336 -26.96 -3.98 15.39
CA VAL A 336 -25.77 -3.68 14.59
C VAL A 336 -25.42 -2.22 14.83
N ARG A 337 -24.16 -1.99 15.20
CA ARG A 337 -23.58 -0.64 15.11
C ARG A 337 -22.87 -0.56 13.77
N GLY A 338 -23.33 0.35 12.90
CA GLY A 338 -22.67 0.57 11.62
C GLY A 338 -21.20 0.98 11.84
N VAL A 339 -20.32 0.36 11.10
CA VAL A 339 -18.92 0.76 11.00
C VAL A 339 -18.82 1.73 9.85
N THR A 340 -18.24 2.90 10.06
CA THR A 340 -17.96 3.86 8.99
C THR A 340 -16.59 3.52 8.43
N ALA A 341 -16.53 3.00 7.22
CA ALA A 341 -15.26 2.92 6.49
C ALA A 341 -14.85 4.35 6.08
N ASN A 342 -13.62 4.71 6.36
CA ASN A 342 -13.08 6.00 5.95
C ASN A 342 -12.42 5.85 4.58
N VAL A 343 -13.07 6.35 3.56
CA VAL A 343 -12.46 6.52 2.23
C VAL A 343 -11.83 7.90 2.17
N ILE A 344 -10.55 7.93 1.80
CA ILE A 344 -9.77 9.17 1.73
C ILE A 344 -9.17 9.37 0.34
N CYS A 345 -8.84 10.62 0.03
CA CYS A 345 -7.98 11.00 -1.06
C CYS A 345 -6.56 11.23 -0.54
N ALA A 346 -5.59 10.45 -0.96
CA ALA A 346 -4.18 10.77 -0.74
C ALA A 346 -3.83 12.04 -1.50
N ALA A 347 -3.29 13.03 -0.80
CA ALA A 347 -2.83 14.29 -1.38
C ALA A 347 -1.32 14.30 -1.63
N MET A 348 -0.55 13.62 -0.77
CA MET A 348 0.89 13.48 -0.89
C MET A 348 1.35 12.18 -0.26
N LEU A 349 2.23 11.48 -0.98
CA LEU A 349 2.90 10.26 -0.55
C LEU A 349 4.40 10.53 -0.36
N GLY A 350 5.03 9.91 0.63
CA GLY A 350 6.47 10.08 0.83
C GLY A 350 7.12 8.99 1.68
N GLY A 351 8.44 8.90 1.59
CA GLY A 351 9.21 7.86 2.24
C GLY A 351 8.91 6.48 1.68
N ASP A 352 8.66 5.50 2.52
CA ASP A 352 8.35 4.12 2.12
C ASP A 352 7.01 4.01 1.36
N GLU A 353 6.12 4.98 1.53
CA GLU A 353 4.85 5.08 0.80
C GLU A 353 4.97 5.75 -0.58
N TYR A 354 6.18 5.96 -1.10
CA TYR A 354 6.36 6.62 -2.40
C TYR A 354 7.59 6.08 -3.16
N PRO A 355 7.46 5.83 -4.47
CA PRO A 355 6.27 5.89 -5.37
C PRO A 355 5.33 4.70 -5.28
N SER A 356 5.77 3.54 -4.75
CA SER A 356 4.90 2.39 -4.50
C SER A 356 4.26 2.54 -3.13
N THR A 357 2.95 2.29 -3.02
CA THR A 357 2.20 2.48 -1.78
C THR A 357 1.11 1.43 -1.62
N ALA A 358 0.66 1.24 -0.38
CA ALA A 358 -0.56 0.50 -0.07
C ALA A 358 -1.82 1.25 -0.53
N ILE A 359 -2.90 0.54 -0.79
CA ILE A 359 -4.22 1.12 -1.11
C ILE A 359 -5.14 1.19 0.11
N GLY A 360 -4.68 0.66 1.23
CA GLY A 360 -5.39 0.69 2.51
C GLY A 360 -4.40 0.67 3.67
N ILE A 361 -4.75 1.32 4.77
CA ILE A 361 -3.90 1.49 5.94
C ILE A 361 -4.73 1.22 7.19
N ASN A 362 -4.13 0.53 8.16
CA ASN A 362 -4.74 0.29 9.46
C ASN A 362 -3.71 0.54 10.57
N LEU A 363 -3.79 1.68 11.21
CA LEU A 363 -2.85 2.16 12.21
C LEU A 363 -3.53 2.55 13.54
N PRO A 364 -2.79 2.58 14.65
CA PRO A 364 -1.37 2.28 14.85
C PRO A 364 -1.06 0.78 14.90
N ASN A 365 0.23 0.41 14.80
CA ASN A 365 0.67 -0.98 14.84
C ASN A 365 0.84 -1.56 16.25
N ALA A 366 0.87 -0.72 17.31
CA ALA A 366 1.01 -1.16 18.68
C ALA A 366 -0.23 -1.91 19.19
N ASP A 367 -0.09 -3.21 19.50
CA ASP A 367 -1.21 -4.09 19.87
C ASP A 367 -2.01 -3.58 21.06
N TRP A 368 -1.32 -3.08 22.12
CA TRP A 368 -2.00 -2.56 23.29
C TRP A 368 -2.82 -1.30 23.00
N ILE A 369 -2.34 -0.41 22.10
CA ILE A 369 -3.10 0.77 21.68
C ILE A 369 -4.33 0.34 20.91
N ARG A 370 -4.20 -0.63 19.98
CA ARG A 370 -5.35 -1.19 19.26
C ARG A 370 -6.39 -1.78 20.21
N ALA A 371 -5.94 -2.53 21.23
CA ALA A 371 -6.83 -3.18 22.19
C ALA A 371 -7.59 -2.17 23.06
N GLU A 372 -6.96 -1.08 23.51
CA GLU A 372 -7.54 -0.13 24.46
C GLU A 372 -8.18 1.10 23.78
N HIS A 373 -7.65 1.53 22.63
CA HIS A 373 -8.04 2.77 21.97
C HIS A 373 -8.59 2.57 20.56
N GLY A 374 -8.47 1.34 19.99
CA GLY A 374 -8.90 1.03 18.63
C GLY A 374 -7.84 1.34 17.57
N SER A 375 -8.28 1.39 16.31
CA SER A 375 -7.46 1.73 15.15
C SER A 375 -8.25 2.58 14.16
N LYS A 376 -7.57 3.34 13.30
CA LYS A 376 -8.14 3.93 12.09
C LYS A 376 -7.80 3.03 10.91
N SER A 377 -8.84 2.56 10.22
CA SER A 377 -8.74 1.88 8.94
C SER A 377 -9.20 2.84 7.85
N VAL A 378 -8.40 3.03 6.82
CA VAL A 378 -8.72 3.91 5.70
C VAL A 378 -8.45 3.21 4.38
N THR A 379 -9.31 3.44 3.38
CA THR A 379 -9.10 3.05 1.99
C THR A 379 -8.71 4.28 1.18
N ILE A 380 -7.67 4.18 0.36
CA ILE A 380 -7.18 5.30 -0.45
C ILE A 380 -7.88 5.28 -1.80
N GLY A 381 -9.06 5.89 -1.86
CA GLY A 381 -9.98 5.79 -2.99
C GLY A 381 -9.42 6.33 -4.31
N ASN A 382 -8.71 7.46 -4.30
CA ASN A 382 -8.16 8.03 -5.53
C ASN A 382 -6.98 7.22 -6.12
N LEU A 383 -6.29 6.41 -5.34
CA LEU A 383 -5.28 5.48 -5.85
C LEU A 383 -5.93 4.25 -6.49
N THR A 384 -6.97 3.72 -5.87
CA THR A 384 -7.79 2.63 -6.43
C THR A 384 -8.42 3.07 -7.76
N ASP A 385 -9.00 4.27 -7.82
CA ASP A 385 -9.52 4.87 -9.04
C ASP A 385 -8.45 5.01 -10.13
N ALA A 386 -7.25 5.45 -9.76
CA ALA A 386 -6.14 5.56 -10.71
C ALA A 386 -5.70 4.19 -11.27
N TYR A 387 -5.67 3.14 -10.45
CA TYR A 387 -5.42 1.78 -10.93
C TYR A 387 -6.49 1.32 -11.92
N SER A 388 -7.77 1.50 -11.59
CA SER A 388 -8.89 1.14 -12.46
C SER A 388 -8.81 1.87 -13.81
N LYS A 389 -8.68 3.19 -13.80
CA LYS A 389 -8.62 4.01 -15.01
C LYS A 389 -7.39 3.71 -15.88
N ALA A 390 -6.24 3.42 -15.25
CA ALA A 390 -5.03 3.05 -15.98
C ALA A 390 -5.10 1.65 -16.61
N SER A 391 -5.95 0.76 -16.10
CA SER A 391 -6.14 -0.57 -16.68
C SER A 391 -6.98 -0.56 -17.94
N ARG A 392 -7.72 0.52 -18.21
CA ARG A 392 -8.56 0.65 -19.41
C ARG A 392 -7.69 0.78 -20.66
N GLY A 393 -8.02 -0.01 -21.68
CA GLY A 393 -7.33 0.05 -22.97
C GLY A 393 -5.96 -0.65 -23.01
N ASN A 394 -5.55 -1.35 -21.96
CA ASN A 394 -4.30 -2.14 -21.93
C ASN A 394 -4.44 -3.55 -22.56
N GLY A 395 -5.59 -3.88 -23.13
CA GLY A 395 -5.87 -5.17 -23.76
C GLY A 395 -6.38 -6.24 -22.79
N PHE A 396 -6.36 -6.01 -21.48
CA PHE A 396 -6.75 -7.00 -20.48
C PHE A 396 -8.22 -7.42 -20.61
N MET A 397 -9.13 -6.46 -20.74
CA MET A 397 -10.56 -6.75 -20.90
C MET A 397 -10.84 -7.48 -22.21
N GLN A 398 -10.15 -7.12 -23.32
CA GLN A 398 -10.28 -7.79 -24.61
C GLN A 398 -9.77 -9.23 -24.57
N GLU A 399 -8.76 -9.50 -23.75
CA GLU A 399 -8.16 -10.82 -23.62
C GLU A 399 -8.97 -11.74 -22.69
N PHE A 400 -9.50 -11.23 -21.58
CA PHE A 400 -10.06 -12.08 -20.52
C PHE A 400 -11.58 -12.01 -20.37
N VAL A 401 -12.26 -10.99 -20.90
CA VAL A 401 -13.73 -10.88 -20.86
C VAL A 401 -14.36 -11.51 -22.10
N ILE A 402 -15.37 -12.34 -21.88
CA ILE A 402 -15.91 -13.25 -22.90
C ILE A 402 -16.47 -12.55 -24.16
N ASP A 403 -17.16 -11.41 -24.00
CA ASP A 403 -17.84 -10.73 -25.10
C ASP A 403 -17.91 -9.19 -24.93
N ASP A 404 -18.36 -8.51 -25.99
CA ASP A 404 -18.47 -7.04 -26.02
C ASP A 404 -19.59 -6.51 -25.13
N GLU A 405 -20.67 -7.26 -24.92
CA GLU A 405 -21.79 -6.85 -24.06
C GLU A 405 -21.33 -6.77 -22.61
N THR A 406 -20.62 -7.81 -22.15
CA THR A 406 -20.04 -7.86 -20.81
C THR A 406 -18.97 -6.77 -20.63
N ARG A 407 -18.13 -6.51 -21.65
CA ARG A 407 -17.16 -5.40 -21.60
C ARG A 407 -17.84 -4.04 -21.46
N ALA A 408 -18.90 -3.80 -22.23
CA ALA A 408 -19.68 -2.55 -22.13
C ALA A 408 -20.36 -2.37 -20.77
N LEU A 409 -20.83 -3.46 -20.16
CA LEU A 409 -21.40 -3.46 -18.82
C LEU A 409 -20.34 -3.08 -17.76
N ILE A 410 -19.15 -3.69 -17.84
CA ILE A 410 -18.02 -3.40 -16.95
C ILE A 410 -17.55 -1.94 -17.14
N ASP A 411 -17.42 -1.47 -18.37
CA ASP A 411 -17.04 -0.07 -18.64
C ASP A 411 -18.04 0.94 -18.06
N ARG A 412 -19.32 0.58 -18.03
CA ARG A 412 -20.39 1.47 -17.55
C ARG A 412 -20.51 1.49 -16.02
N PHE A 413 -20.42 0.35 -15.36
CA PHE A 413 -20.77 0.19 -13.95
C PHE A 413 -19.66 -0.40 -13.10
N GLY A 414 -18.56 -0.88 -13.67
CA GLY A 414 -17.52 -1.62 -12.95
C GLY A 414 -16.96 -0.83 -11.78
N ASP A 415 -16.52 0.42 -12.00
CA ASP A 415 -15.94 1.24 -10.93
C ASP A 415 -16.94 1.46 -9.77
N LEU A 416 -18.18 1.86 -10.09
CA LEU A 416 -19.22 2.09 -9.09
C LEU A 416 -19.52 0.83 -8.28
N CYS A 417 -19.64 -0.31 -8.94
CA CYS A 417 -19.99 -1.55 -8.27
C CYS A 417 -18.84 -2.16 -7.48
N ASP A 418 -17.60 -1.94 -7.89
CA ASP A 418 -16.41 -2.32 -7.13
C ASP A 418 -16.29 -1.48 -5.84
N GLU A 419 -16.48 -0.16 -5.93
CA GLU A 419 -16.55 0.72 -4.77
C GLU A 419 -17.67 0.33 -3.81
N LEU A 420 -18.88 0.11 -4.32
CA LEU A 420 -20.03 -0.31 -3.51
C LEU A 420 -19.81 -1.68 -2.86
N HIS A 421 -19.20 -2.63 -3.57
CA HIS A 421 -18.86 -3.93 -3.01
C HIS A 421 -17.88 -3.77 -1.85
N THR A 422 -16.82 -2.96 -2.03
CA THR A 422 -15.86 -2.64 -0.97
C THR A 422 -16.55 -1.97 0.23
N ASP A 423 -17.39 -0.97 0.00
CA ASP A 423 -18.12 -0.28 1.08
C ASP A 423 -19.05 -1.23 1.85
N LEU A 424 -19.76 -2.13 1.16
CA LEU A 424 -20.63 -3.13 1.78
C LEU A 424 -19.82 -4.20 2.55
N HIS A 425 -18.67 -4.62 2.01
CA HIS A 425 -17.73 -5.51 2.66
C HIS A 425 -17.25 -4.93 4.00
N GLU A 426 -16.74 -3.70 3.98
CA GLU A 426 -16.17 -3.04 5.16
C GLU A 426 -17.24 -2.62 6.17
N CYS A 427 -18.28 -1.89 5.71
CA CYS A 427 -19.27 -1.31 6.62
C CYS A 427 -20.23 -2.35 7.21
N LEU A 428 -20.57 -3.37 6.45
CA LEU A 428 -21.57 -4.36 6.81
C LEU A 428 -21.00 -5.78 6.93
N GLY A 429 -20.18 -6.20 5.99
CA GLY A 429 -19.60 -7.53 5.95
C GLY A 429 -18.95 -7.87 7.30
N HIS A 430 -17.87 -7.16 7.66
CA HIS A 430 -17.20 -7.35 8.95
C HIS A 430 -18.07 -7.01 10.16
N GLY A 431 -19.01 -6.08 10.00
CA GLY A 431 -19.93 -5.63 11.05
C GLY A 431 -21.06 -6.60 11.37
N SER A 432 -21.45 -7.50 10.46
CA SER A 432 -22.61 -8.39 10.54
C SER A 432 -22.35 -9.70 11.28
N GLY A 433 -23.39 -10.43 11.58
CA GLY A 433 -23.35 -11.76 12.17
C GLY A 433 -22.76 -11.80 13.58
N GLN A 434 -22.97 -12.88 14.29
CA GLN A 434 -22.42 -13.11 15.64
C GLN A 434 -22.01 -14.56 15.84
N LEU A 435 -21.03 -14.77 16.71
CA LEU A 435 -20.69 -16.09 17.22
C LEU A 435 -21.78 -16.58 18.16
N LEU A 436 -21.97 -17.89 18.27
CA LEU A 436 -22.73 -18.47 19.36
C LEU A 436 -21.96 -18.26 20.68
N LYS A 437 -22.70 -18.18 21.78
CA LYS A 437 -22.15 -17.80 23.10
C LYS A 437 -20.97 -18.66 23.56
N GLU A 438 -20.97 -19.93 23.18
CA GLU A 438 -19.95 -20.92 23.60
C GLU A 438 -18.81 -21.06 22.57
N THR A 439 -18.84 -20.31 21.47
CA THR A 439 -17.86 -20.43 20.40
C THR A 439 -16.60 -19.63 20.74
N ASP A 440 -15.44 -20.31 20.71
CA ASP A 440 -14.14 -19.67 20.79
C ASP A 440 -13.90 -18.82 19.53
N PRO A 441 -13.60 -17.54 19.64
CA PRO A 441 -13.28 -16.68 18.48
C PRO A 441 -12.17 -17.24 17.57
N ASP A 442 -11.21 -17.97 18.14
CA ASP A 442 -10.07 -18.54 17.43
C ASP A 442 -10.29 -20.01 17.00
N ALA A 443 -11.52 -20.53 17.12
CA ALA A 443 -11.84 -21.92 16.81
C ALA A 443 -11.42 -22.36 15.40
N LEU A 444 -11.48 -21.46 14.41
CA LEU A 444 -11.14 -21.75 13.02
C LEU A 444 -9.63 -21.71 12.72
N LYS A 445 -8.81 -21.26 13.65
CA LYS A 445 -7.34 -21.22 13.56
C LYS A 445 -6.86 -20.59 12.23
N ALA A 446 -5.96 -21.27 11.50
CA ALA A 446 -5.38 -20.81 10.24
C ALA A 446 -6.41 -20.54 9.10
N TYR A 447 -7.62 -21.09 9.21
CA TYR A 447 -8.68 -20.88 8.21
C TYR A 447 -9.57 -19.66 8.51
N GLY A 448 -9.46 -19.11 9.72
CA GLY A 448 -10.32 -18.03 10.23
C GLY A 448 -10.36 -16.81 9.34
N ASN A 449 -9.21 -16.32 8.91
CA ASN A 449 -9.12 -15.13 8.06
C ASN A 449 -9.80 -15.37 6.69
N THR A 450 -9.52 -16.47 6.01
CA THR A 450 -10.16 -16.80 4.73
C THR A 450 -11.68 -16.88 4.85
N ILE A 451 -12.19 -17.51 5.92
CA ILE A 451 -13.64 -17.63 6.18
C ILE A 451 -14.25 -16.25 6.49
N GLU A 452 -13.55 -15.39 7.23
CA GLU A 452 -14.04 -14.05 7.53
C GLU A 452 -14.11 -13.17 6.29
N GLU A 453 -13.06 -13.16 5.46
CA GLU A 453 -13.04 -12.42 4.20
C GLU A 453 -14.11 -12.95 3.22
N ALA A 454 -14.30 -14.27 3.14
CA ALA A 454 -15.36 -14.85 2.32
C ALA A 454 -16.77 -14.45 2.82
N ARG A 455 -16.95 -14.33 4.13
CA ARG A 455 -18.20 -13.87 4.73
C ARG A 455 -18.49 -12.41 4.39
N ALA A 456 -17.50 -11.56 4.50
CA ALA A 456 -17.62 -10.14 4.22
C ALA A 456 -17.88 -9.88 2.72
N ASP A 457 -17.13 -10.53 1.83
CA ASP A 457 -17.35 -10.45 0.38
C ASP A 457 -18.74 -10.97 -0.04
N LEU A 458 -19.17 -12.12 0.48
CA LEU A 458 -20.49 -12.67 0.19
C LEU A 458 -21.63 -11.78 0.68
N PHE A 459 -21.45 -11.11 1.82
CA PHE A 459 -22.42 -10.14 2.31
C PHE A 459 -22.54 -8.96 1.34
N GLY A 460 -21.41 -8.41 0.91
CA GLY A 460 -21.35 -7.36 -0.10
C GLY A 460 -21.97 -7.78 -1.43
N LEU A 461 -21.57 -8.93 -1.98
CA LEU A 461 -22.11 -9.46 -3.25
C LEU A 461 -23.63 -9.69 -3.17
N TYR A 462 -24.13 -10.30 -2.10
CA TYR A 462 -25.58 -10.56 -1.94
C TYR A 462 -26.39 -9.26 -2.00
N TYR A 463 -25.93 -8.20 -1.32
CA TYR A 463 -26.65 -6.95 -1.25
C TYR A 463 -26.39 -6.01 -2.44
N LEU A 464 -25.32 -6.20 -3.18
CA LEU A 464 -25.06 -5.40 -4.38
C LEU A 464 -26.19 -5.54 -5.42
N ALA A 465 -26.85 -6.69 -5.45
CA ALA A 465 -28.02 -6.97 -6.31
C ALA A 465 -29.37 -6.61 -5.67
N ASP A 466 -29.39 -5.96 -4.50
CA ASP A 466 -30.62 -5.67 -3.79
C ASP A 466 -31.22 -4.31 -4.17
N ASP A 467 -32.55 -4.29 -4.37
CA ASP A 467 -33.30 -3.06 -4.67
C ASP A 467 -33.09 -1.96 -3.62
N LYS A 468 -32.67 -2.30 -2.42
CA LYS A 468 -32.38 -1.37 -1.34
C LYS A 468 -31.30 -0.37 -1.74
N LEU A 469 -30.30 -0.76 -2.51
CA LEU A 469 -29.26 0.17 -2.98
C LEU A 469 -29.83 1.20 -3.98
N VAL A 470 -30.79 0.80 -4.80
CA VAL A 470 -31.51 1.72 -5.69
C VAL A 470 -32.39 2.70 -4.88
N GLU A 471 -33.11 2.19 -3.87
CA GLU A 471 -33.94 3.01 -2.96
C GLU A 471 -33.09 4.06 -2.22
N LEU A 472 -31.90 3.69 -1.80
CA LEU A 472 -30.95 4.57 -1.13
C LEU A 472 -30.23 5.54 -2.10
N GLY A 473 -30.42 5.39 -3.42
CA GLY A 473 -29.75 6.20 -4.44
C GLY A 473 -28.25 5.88 -4.57
N LEU A 474 -27.82 4.72 -4.11
CA LEU A 474 -26.41 4.26 -4.16
C LEU A 474 -26.05 3.68 -5.52
N THR A 475 -26.99 3.14 -6.24
CA THR A 475 -26.83 2.70 -7.63
C THR A 475 -27.94 3.30 -8.52
N PRO A 476 -27.60 3.73 -9.76
CA PRO A 476 -28.59 4.30 -10.68
C PRO A 476 -29.40 3.25 -11.43
N ASP A 477 -28.98 2.00 -11.41
CA ASP A 477 -29.52 0.96 -12.29
C ASP A 477 -29.54 -0.40 -11.54
N ARG A 478 -30.68 -1.10 -11.65
CA ARG A 478 -30.87 -2.43 -11.05
C ARG A 478 -29.98 -3.51 -11.67
N GLU A 479 -29.50 -3.31 -12.87
CA GLU A 479 -28.64 -4.24 -13.60
C GLU A 479 -27.14 -4.00 -13.33
N ALA A 480 -26.78 -2.92 -12.61
CA ALA A 480 -25.40 -2.52 -12.39
C ALA A 480 -24.55 -3.63 -11.71
N TYR A 481 -25.14 -4.34 -10.73
CA TYR A 481 -24.48 -5.42 -9.98
C TYR A 481 -23.89 -6.53 -10.86
N LYS A 482 -24.44 -6.73 -12.06
CA LYS A 482 -23.96 -7.76 -12.99
C LYS A 482 -22.50 -7.56 -13.38
N SER A 483 -22.05 -6.31 -13.45
CA SER A 483 -20.64 -6.00 -13.72
C SER A 483 -19.72 -6.59 -12.64
N GLN A 484 -20.05 -6.39 -11.36
CA GLN A 484 -19.25 -6.89 -10.25
C GLN A 484 -19.35 -8.42 -10.08
N TYR A 485 -20.52 -8.99 -10.31
CA TYR A 485 -20.68 -10.45 -10.29
C TYR A 485 -19.78 -11.11 -11.31
N TYR A 486 -19.76 -10.57 -12.54
CA TYR A 486 -18.89 -11.10 -13.59
C TYR A 486 -17.41 -10.94 -13.23
N THR A 487 -16.97 -9.72 -12.87
CA THR A 487 -15.57 -9.44 -12.55
C THR A 487 -15.09 -10.19 -11.33
N TYR A 488 -15.95 -10.39 -10.33
CA TYR A 488 -15.63 -11.17 -9.14
C TYR A 488 -15.39 -12.65 -9.49
N MET A 489 -16.29 -13.25 -10.26
CA MET A 489 -16.13 -14.64 -10.74
C MET A 489 -14.90 -14.79 -11.62
N GLN A 490 -14.68 -13.86 -12.56
CA GLN A 490 -13.48 -13.84 -13.41
C GLN A 490 -12.19 -13.74 -12.59
N ASN A 491 -12.17 -12.86 -11.60
CA ASN A 491 -11.01 -12.68 -10.75
C ASN A 491 -10.72 -13.95 -9.93
N GLY A 492 -11.73 -14.51 -9.28
CA GLY A 492 -11.58 -15.70 -8.46
C GLY A 492 -11.16 -16.96 -9.23
N LEU A 493 -11.64 -17.12 -10.47
CA LEU A 493 -11.37 -18.31 -11.30
C LEU A 493 -10.14 -18.18 -12.20
N LEU A 494 -9.81 -16.97 -12.66
CA LEU A 494 -8.80 -16.75 -13.68
C LEU A 494 -7.76 -15.69 -13.28
N THR A 495 -8.18 -14.42 -13.19
CA THR A 495 -7.25 -13.32 -13.38
C THR A 495 -6.37 -13.02 -12.17
N GLN A 496 -6.77 -13.39 -10.96
CA GLN A 496 -5.87 -13.27 -9.80
C GLN A 496 -4.63 -14.18 -9.89
N ALA A 497 -4.73 -15.31 -10.63
CA ALA A 497 -3.64 -16.25 -10.80
C ALA A 497 -2.42 -15.66 -11.54
N VAL A 498 -2.55 -14.52 -12.24
CA VAL A 498 -1.40 -13.82 -12.86
C VAL A 498 -0.36 -13.33 -11.83
N ARG A 499 -0.72 -13.25 -10.55
CA ARG A 499 0.16 -12.82 -9.46
C ARG A 499 0.90 -13.97 -8.77
N ILE A 500 0.63 -15.21 -9.18
CA ILE A 500 1.17 -16.42 -8.55
C ILE A 500 2.13 -17.07 -9.52
N GLU A 501 3.30 -17.47 -9.05
CA GLU A 501 4.26 -18.24 -9.85
C GLU A 501 3.69 -19.61 -10.18
N LEU A 502 3.96 -20.08 -11.41
CA LEU A 502 3.46 -21.36 -11.89
C LEU A 502 3.86 -22.51 -10.97
N GLY A 503 2.86 -23.22 -10.45
CA GLY A 503 3.04 -24.36 -9.56
C GLY A 503 2.96 -24.04 -8.08
N ASN A 504 2.83 -22.77 -7.71
CA ASN A 504 2.59 -22.36 -6.32
C ASN A 504 1.10 -22.32 -6.01
N ASP A 505 0.78 -22.54 -4.73
CA ASP A 505 -0.58 -22.45 -4.18
C ASP A 505 -0.95 -21.00 -3.86
N ILE A 506 -2.24 -20.75 -3.68
CA ILE A 506 -2.75 -19.45 -3.22
C ILE A 506 -2.51 -19.37 -1.70
N GLU A 507 -1.79 -18.37 -1.24
CA GLU A 507 -1.46 -18.19 0.20
C GLU A 507 -2.21 -17.03 0.85
N GLU A 508 -2.43 -15.93 0.12
CA GLU A 508 -3.01 -14.68 0.62
C GLU A 508 -4.54 -14.83 0.84
N ALA A 509 -5.04 -14.33 1.98
CA ALA A 509 -6.42 -14.56 2.44
C ALA A 509 -7.50 -14.02 1.50
N HIS A 510 -7.31 -12.82 0.92
CA HIS A 510 -8.26 -12.24 -0.03
C HIS A 510 -8.25 -12.95 -1.39
N MET A 511 -7.13 -13.53 -1.80
CA MET A 511 -7.08 -14.38 -2.99
C MET A 511 -7.76 -15.74 -2.73
N ARG A 512 -7.55 -16.30 -1.53
CA ARG A 512 -8.21 -17.53 -1.09
C ARG A 512 -9.72 -17.36 -1.01
N ASN A 513 -10.23 -16.26 -0.45
CA ASN A 513 -11.68 -16.08 -0.35
C ASN A 513 -12.34 -15.98 -1.73
N ARG A 514 -11.73 -15.24 -2.67
CA ARG A 514 -12.26 -15.13 -4.04
C ARG A 514 -12.24 -16.47 -4.77
N ALA A 515 -11.16 -17.23 -4.65
CA ALA A 515 -11.06 -18.57 -5.20
C ALA A 515 -12.12 -19.50 -4.57
N LEU A 516 -12.31 -19.45 -3.24
CA LEU A 516 -13.29 -20.22 -2.51
C LEU A 516 -14.71 -19.97 -3.06
N ILE A 517 -15.13 -18.73 -3.09
CA ILE A 517 -16.48 -18.35 -3.52
C ILE A 517 -16.70 -18.76 -4.98
N ALA A 518 -15.74 -18.46 -5.86
CA ALA A 518 -15.89 -18.70 -7.28
C ALA A 518 -15.85 -20.18 -7.66
N ASN A 519 -14.89 -20.98 -7.13
CA ASN A 519 -14.82 -22.42 -7.39
C ASN A 519 -15.99 -23.16 -6.76
N TRP A 520 -16.42 -22.76 -5.55
CA TRP A 520 -17.58 -23.35 -4.91
C TRP A 520 -18.88 -23.04 -5.66
N ALA A 521 -19.00 -21.84 -6.26
CA ALA A 521 -20.14 -21.50 -7.10
C ALA A 521 -20.23 -22.41 -8.33
N LEU A 522 -19.10 -22.71 -9.01
CA LEU A 522 -19.05 -23.69 -10.10
C LEU A 522 -19.47 -25.09 -9.64
N ASP A 523 -19.02 -25.55 -8.46
CA ASP A 523 -19.36 -26.87 -7.92
C ASP A 523 -20.84 -26.99 -7.50
N MET A 524 -21.45 -25.86 -7.10
CA MET A 524 -22.89 -25.81 -6.77
C MET A 524 -23.80 -25.80 -8.00
N ASP A 525 -23.29 -25.38 -9.16
CA ASP A 525 -24.01 -25.35 -10.44
C ASP A 525 -23.54 -26.48 -11.37
N VAL A 526 -23.80 -27.71 -10.94
CA VAL A 526 -23.35 -28.94 -11.65
C VAL A 526 -23.77 -28.96 -13.13
N GLU A 527 -24.92 -28.40 -13.46
CA GLU A 527 -25.45 -28.36 -14.83
C GLU A 527 -24.90 -27.15 -15.64
N GLN A 528 -24.13 -26.27 -15.01
CA GLN A 528 -23.55 -25.07 -15.62
C GLN A 528 -24.60 -24.17 -16.31
N GLN A 529 -25.77 -24.03 -15.70
CA GLN A 529 -26.86 -23.20 -16.20
C GLN A 529 -26.80 -21.77 -15.66
N ILE A 530 -26.04 -21.55 -14.59
CA ILE A 530 -25.91 -20.26 -13.89
C ILE A 530 -24.55 -19.62 -14.22
N VAL A 531 -23.46 -20.37 -13.98
CA VAL A 531 -22.08 -19.90 -14.20
C VAL A 531 -21.22 -21.05 -14.72
N ALA A 532 -20.35 -20.75 -15.68
CA ALA A 532 -19.49 -21.76 -16.28
C ALA A 532 -18.08 -21.21 -16.56
N LEU A 533 -17.12 -22.11 -16.63
CA LEU A 533 -15.81 -21.86 -17.23
C LEU A 533 -15.80 -22.49 -18.62
N GLU A 534 -15.96 -21.68 -19.66
CA GLU A 534 -16.13 -22.13 -21.05
C GLU A 534 -14.86 -21.95 -21.85
N MET A 535 -14.65 -22.86 -22.80
CA MET A 535 -13.50 -22.77 -23.72
C MET A 535 -13.92 -22.20 -25.09
N HIS A 536 -13.35 -21.05 -25.45
CA HIS A 536 -13.54 -20.42 -26.76
C HIS A 536 -12.18 -20.18 -27.43
N GLY A 537 -12.00 -20.72 -28.63
CA GLY A 537 -10.76 -20.55 -29.38
C GLY A 537 -9.50 -21.06 -28.65
N GLY A 538 -9.63 -22.08 -27.81
CA GLY A 538 -8.53 -22.65 -27.03
C GLY A 538 -8.17 -21.86 -25.77
N LYS A 539 -9.01 -20.94 -25.33
CA LYS A 539 -8.85 -20.13 -24.11
C LYS A 539 -10.07 -20.28 -23.21
N HIS A 540 -9.85 -20.30 -21.91
CA HIS A 540 -10.93 -20.32 -20.93
C HIS A 540 -11.47 -18.92 -20.64
N TYR A 541 -12.79 -18.82 -20.50
CA TYR A 541 -13.53 -17.61 -20.14
C TYR A 541 -14.60 -17.94 -19.13
N VAL A 542 -14.88 -17.01 -18.22
CA VAL A 542 -16.04 -17.08 -17.35
C VAL A 542 -17.28 -16.66 -18.14
N SER A 543 -18.38 -17.41 -17.99
CA SER A 543 -19.70 -17.10 -18.53
C SER A 543 -20.71 -17.11 -17.40
N VAL A 544 -21.42 -16.00 -17.17
CA VAL A 544 -22.53 -15.90 -16.22
C VAL A 544 -23.82 -15.86 -17.02
N LYS A 545 -24.59 -16.94 -16.98
CA LYS A 545 -25.81 -17.15 -17.76
C LYS A 545 -27.07 -16.70 -17.04
N ASP A 546 -27.06 -16.80 -15.69
CA ASP A 546 -28.17 -16.42 -14.83
C ASP A 546 -27.64 -15.69 -13.60
N TYR A 547 -27.72 -14.35 -13.61
CA TYR A 547 -27.24 -13.51 -12.52
C TYR A 547 -28.09 -13.62 -11.24
N GLU A 548 -29.43 -13.85 -11.37
CA GLU A 548 -30.30 -14.08 -10.22
C GLU A 548 -30.03 -15.45 -9.60
N GLY A 549 -29.80 -16.47 -10.44
CA GLY A 549 -29.35 -17.78 -9.98
C GLY A 549 -28.02 -17.70 -9.23
N LEU A 550 -27.08 -16.88 -9.70
CA LEU A 550 -25.79 -16.67 -9.04
C LEU A 550 -25.97 -15.95 -7.68
N ARG A 551 -26.87 -14.95 -7.59
CA ARG A 551 -27.26 -14.35 -6.31
C ARG A 551 -27.78 -15.40 -5.34
N GLY A 552 -28.60 -16.35 -5.82
CA GLY A 552 -29.10 -17.47 -5.04
C GLY A 552 -27.99 -18.41 -4.55
N ILE A 553 -26.94 -18.61 -5.32
CA ILE A 553 -25.73 -19.34 -4.91
C ILE A 553 -25.01 -18.57 -3.79
N PHE A 554 -24.73 -17.27 -3.97
CA PHE A 554 -24.08 -16.45 -2.96
C PHE A 554 -24.86 -16.41 -1.64
N ALA A 555 -26.20 -16.39 -1.70
CA ALA A 555 -27.04 -16.47 -0.50
C ALA A 555 -26.81 -17.77 0.29
N ARG A 556 -26.74 -18.91 -0.41
CA ARG A 556 -26.49 -20.23 0.23
C ARG A 556 -25.07 -20.31 0.80
N GLN A 557 -24.08 -19.80 0.06
CA GLN A 557 -22.68 -19.73 0.51
C GLN A 557 -22.56 -18.86 1.76
N LEU A 558 -23.17 -17.67 1.76
CA LEU A 558 -23.18 -16.76 2.93
C LEU A 558 -23.79 -17.44 4.15
N GLY A 559 -24.92 -18.14 3.98
CA GLY A 559 -25.57 -18.89 5.06
C GLY A 559 -24.65 -19.93 5.68
N GLU A 560 -23.97 -20.72 4.86
CA GLU A 560 -23.03 -21.76 5.34
C GLU A 560 -21.74 -21.19 5.93
N ILE A 561 -21.12 -20.19 5.30
CA ILE A 561 -19.93 -19.53 5.82
C ILE A 561 -20.23 -18.87 7.18
N GLN A 562 -21.38 -18.23 7.32
CA GLN A 562 -21.81 -17.67 8.61
C GLN A 562 -22.02 -18.77 9.66
N ARG A 563 -22.62 -19.88 9.30
CA ARG A 563 -22.77 -21.04 10.21
C ARG A 563 -21.40 -21.53 10.69
N VAL A 564 -20.50 -21.80 9.75
CA VAL A 564 -19.14 -22.29 10.03
C VAL A 564 -18.41 -21.36 11.01
N LYS A 565 -18.49 -20.06 10.78
CA LYS A 565 -17.89 -19.07 11.67
C LYS A 565 -18.60 -19.03 13.03
N SER A 566 -19.93 -18.94 13.03
CA SER A 566 -20.71 -18.76 14.25
C SER A 566 -20.65 -19.94 15.21
N GLU A 567 -20.53 -21.15 14.67
CA GLU A 567 -20.40 -22.40 15.43
C GLU A 567 -18.94 -22.80 15.71
N GLY A 568 -17.96 -22.12 15.09
CA GLY A 568 -16.55 -22.46 15.20
C GLY A 568 -16.20 -23.81 14.57
N ASP A 569 -16.90 -24.19 13.50
CA ASP A 569 -16.74 -25.49 12.83
C ASP A 569 -15.45 -25.56 12.02
N PHE A 570 -14.35 -25.87 12.71
CA PHE A 570 -13.02 -25.99 12.13
C PHE A 570 -12.96 -27.00 10.97
N ASN A 571 -13.68 -28.13 11.08
CA ASN A 571 -13.61 -29.17 10.06
C ASN A 571 -14.29 -28.75 8.76
N ALA A 572 -15.44 -28.05 8.86
CA ALA A 572 -16.10 -27.47 7.69
C ALA A 572 -15.27 -26.35 7.08
N ALA A 573 -14.70 -25.45 7.89
CA ALA A 573 -13.80 -24.40 7.42
C ALA A 573 -12.61 -24.96 6.63
N ARG A 574 -11.94 -25.96 7.22
CA ARG A 574 -10.83 -26.67 6.57
C ARG A 574 -11.25 -27.29 5.25
N ALA A 575 -12.35 -28.04 5.23
CA ALA A 575 -12.83 -28.72 4.03
C ALA A 575 -13.14 -27.75 2.89
N LEU A 576 -13.78 -26.62 3.19
CA LEU A 576 -14.08 -25.58 2.21
C LEU A 576 -12.81 -24.92 1.66
N VAL A 577 -11.92 -24.47 2.54
CA VAL A 577 -10.71 -23.76 2.13
C VAL A 577 -9.76 -24.68 1.34
N GLU A 578 -9.48 -25.87 1.85
CA GLU A 578 -8.57 -26.80 1.16
C GLU A 578 -9.14 -27.28 -0.20
N LYS A 579 -10.45 -27.42 -0.32
CA LYS A 579 -11.08 -27.86 -1.58
C LYS A 579 -11.11 -26.76 -2.64
N TYR A 580 -11.43 -25.52 -2.26
CA TYR A 580 -11.78 -24.48 -3.22
C TYR A 580 -10.81 -23.29 -3.28
N ALA A 581 -9.97 -23.09 -2.26
CA ALA A 581 -9.25 -21.83 -2.08
C ALA A 581 -7.74 -21.91 -2.29
N VAL A 582 -7.15 -23.10 -2.35
CA VAL A 582 -5.68 -23.26 -2.26
C VAL A 582 -5.08 -23.57 -3.62
N HIS A 583 -5.60 -24.56 -4.32
CA HIS A 583 -4.97 -25.08 -5.53
C HIS A 583 -5.49 -24.43 -6.81
N ILE A 584 -4.58 -24.19 -7.75
CA ILE A 584 -4.90 -23.74 -9.10
C ILE A 584 -4.59 -24.90 -10.06
N ASP A 585 -5.53 -25.21 -10.98
CA ASP A 585 -5.24 -26.17 -12.04
C ASP A 585 -4.01 -25.73 -12.84
N SER A 586 -3.00 -26.58 -12.95
CA SER A 586 -1.70 -26.22 -13.52
C SER A 586 -1.74 -25.91 -15.03
N GLN A 587 -2.69 -26.48 -15.78
CA GLN A 587 -2.85 -26.20 -17.20
C GLN A 587 -3.53 -24.85 -17.40
N LEU A 588 -4.60 -24.60 -16.62
CA LEU A 588 -5.29 -23.31 -16.60
C LEU A 588 -4.35 -22.18 -16.15
N HIS A 589 -3.56 -22.41 -15.10
CA HIS A 589 -2.60 -21.42 -14.59
C HIS A 589 -1.56 -21.04 -15.67
N ARG A 590 -1.00 -22.04 -16.38
CA ARG A 590 -0.07 -21.79 -17.50
C ARG A 590 -0.73 -20.98 -18.61
N GLU A 591 -1.95 -21.34 -19.00
CA GLU A 591 -2.72 -20.60 -20.03
C GLU A 591 -2.88 -19.14 -19.62
N ILE A 592 -3.29 -18.87 -18.38
CA ILE A 592 -3.50 -17.51 -17.85
C ILE A 592 -2.20 -16.70 -17.92
N LEU A 593 -1.08 -17.27 -17.44
CA LEU A 593 0.21 -16.59 -17.45
C LEU A 593 0.68 -16.28 -18.87
N GLU A 594 0.56 -17.23 -19.81
CA GLU A 594 0.93 -17.03 -21.23
C GLU A 594 0.06 -15.96 -21.91
N ARG A 595 -1.23 -15.88 -21.56
CA ARG A 595 -2.14 -14.84 -22.06
C ARG A 595 -1.77 -13.47 -21.53
N TYR A 596 -1.47 -13.38 -20.23
CA TYR A 596 -1.09 -12.14 -19.57
C TYR A 596 0.26 -11.60 -20.07
N GLU A 597 1.25 -12.49 -20.24
CA GLU A 597 2.58 -12.13 -20.75
C GLU A 597 2.50 -11.45 -22.13
N LYS A 598 1.63 -11.95 -23.03
CA LYS A 598 1.42 -11.38 -24.37
C LYS A 598 0.88 -9.95 -24.36
N LEU A 599 0.23 -9.52 -23.28
CA LEU A 599 -0.26 -8.15 -23.14
C LEU A 599 0.87 -7.16 -22.85
N GLY A 600 2.03 -7.63 -22.41
CA GLY A 600 3.16 -6.76 -22.07
C GLY A 600 2.86 -5.75 -20.96
N ILE A 601 1.91 -6.05 -20.08
CA ILE A 601 1.54 -5.20 -18.93
C ILE A 601 2.67 -5.24 -17.92
N ALA A 602 3.13 -4.08 -17.45
CA ALA A 602 4.16 -4.02 -16.41
C ALA A 602 3.62 -4.62 -15.10
N PRO A 603 4.38 -5.53 -14.46
CA PRO A 603 3.94 -6.19 -13.24
C PRO A 603 3.85 -5.24 -12.04
N TYR A 604 4.71 -4.22 -12.01
CA TYR A 604 4.78 -3.26 -10.91
C TYR A 604 4.28 -1.88 -11.34
N LYS A 605 3.64 -1.19 -10.40
CA LYS A 605 3.11 0.15 -10.61
C LYS A 605 3.44 1.03 -9.42
N GLY A 606 3.56 2.32 -9.67
CA GLY A 606 3.68 3.33 -8.64
C GLY A 606 3.13 4.66 -9.12
N PHE A 607 3.09 5.64 -8.25
CA PHE A 607 2.38 6.89 -8.47
C PHE A 607 3.33 8.08 -8.57
N LEU A 608 2.89 9.08 -9.33
CA LEU A 608 3.48 10.42 -9.34
C LEU A 608 2.61 11.34 -8.49
N ASN A 609 3.21 11.94 -7.48
CA ASN A 609 2.53 12.98 -6.69
C ASN A 609 2.16 14.18 -7.57
N PRO A 610 0.99 14.80 -7.38
CA PRO A 610 0.71 16.09 -7.98
C PRO A 610 1.67 17.17 -7.42
N TRP A 611 2.09 18.09 -8.27
CA TRP A 611 2.89 19.23 -7.81
C TRP A 611 1.98 20.33 -7.27
N MET A 612 2.07 20.61 -5.98
CA MET A 612 1.34 21.68 -5.31
C MET A 612 2.09 22.99 -5.46
N LYS A 613 1.51 23.95 -6.18
CA LYS A 613 2.10 25.26 -6.48
C LYS A 613 1.35 26.36 -5.72
N PRO A 614 1.96 26.98 -4.69
CA PRO A 614 1.33 28.08 -3.97
C PRO A 614 1.28 29.34 -4.83
N GLU A 615 0.14 30.02 -4.84
CA GLU A 615 -0.03 31.37 -5.37
C GLU A 615 0.05 32.38 -4.22
N TYR A 616 0.73 33.48 -4.44
CA TYR A 616 1.00 34.50 -3.42
C TYR A 616 0.37 35.85 -3.78
N ASP A 617 -0.09 36.58 -2.76
CA ASP A 617 -0.46 37.99 -2.88
C ASP A 617 0.81 38.90 -2.87
N GLU A 618 0.58 40.20 -3.01
CA GLU A 618 1.64 41.23 -2.98
C GLU A 618 2.41 41.28 -1.65
N ASN A 619 1.82 40.76 -0.57
CA ASN A 619 2.42 40.70 0.77
C ASN A 619 3.13 39.37 1.05
N GLY A 620 3.14 38.44 0.09
CA GLY A 620 3.74 37.12 0.24
C GLY A 620 2.87 36.09 1.00
N ASN A 621 1.58 36.36 1.20
CA ASN A 621 0.65 35.38 1.77
C ASN A 621 0.15 34.43 0.70
N ILE A 622 -0.04 33.17 1.05
CA ILE A 622 -0.62 32.18 0.14
C ILE A 622 -2.14 32.50 -0.01
N VAL A 623 -2.58 32.67 -1.24
CA VAL A 623 -3.97 32.95 -1.60
C VAL A 623 -4.67 31.77 -2.28
N ASP A 624 -3.91 30.83 -2.84
CA ASP A 624 -4.40 29.54 -3.33
C ASP A 624 -3.25 28.53 -3.48
N ILE A 625 -3.61 27.24 -3.65
CA ILE A 625 -2.69 26.16 -4.01
C ILE A 625 -3.22 25.52 -5.29
N LYS A 626 -2.44 25.61 -6.37
CA LYS A 626 -2.75 24.99 -7.66
C LYS A 626 -2.08 23.62 -7.78
N LEU A 627 -2.79 22.70 -8.42
CA LEU A 627 -2.29 21.36 -8.69
C LEU A 627 -1.80 21.25 -10.13
N ASP A 628 -0.57 20.77 -10.30
CA ASP A 628 0.00 20.47 -11.61
C ASP A 628 0.27 18.95 -11.72
N TYR A 629 -0.36 18.34 -12.70
CA TYR A 629 -0.24 16.90 -13.02
C TYR A 629 0.63 16.63 -14.26
N THR A 630 1.36 17.65 -14.76
CA THR A 630 2.12 17.53 -16.02
C THR A 630 3.61 17.30 -15.80
N GLU A 631 4.09 17.41 -14.55
CA GLU A 631 5.49 17.19 -14.22
C GLU A 631 5.93 15.75 -14.57
N SER A 632 7.05 15.59 -15.32
CA SER A 632 7.59 14.26 -15.60
C SER A 632 8.26 13.64 -14.36
N TYR A 633 8.39 12.32 -14.34
CA TYR A 633 9.01 11.61 -13.22
C TYR A 633 10.44 12.08 -12.94
N ALA A 634 11.27 12.18 -13.98
CA ALA A 634 12.63 12.65 -13.81
C ALA A 634 12.70 14.09 -13.27
N HIS A 635 11.82 14.98 -13.76
CA HIS A 635 11.76 16.35 -13.24
C HIS A 635 11.33 16.38 -11.77
N GLN A 636 10.32 15.62 -11.39
CA GLN A 636 9.87 15.52 -10.00
C GLN A 636 10.97 15.02 -9.06
N MET A 637 11.70 13.96 -9.47
CA MET A 637 12.78 13.40 -8.65
C MET A 637 13.95 14.38 -8.49
N MET A 638 14.33 15.07 -9.55
CA MET A 638 15.39 16.10 -9.51
C MET A 638 14.95 17.31 -8.68
N ARG A 639 13.69 17.74 -8.80
CA ARG A 639 13.13 18.81 -7.96
C ARG A 639 13.14 18.41 -6.47
N TYR A 640 12.73 17.20 -6.13
CA TYR A 640 12.79 16.70 -4.75
C TYR A 640 14.22 16.67 -4.22
N SER A 641 15.20 16.30 -5.05
CA SER A 641 16.62 16.31 -4.65
C SER A 641 17.18 17.72 -4.45
N SER A 642 16.61 18.75 -5.09
CA SER A 642 17.03 20.14 -4.93
C SER A 642 16.30 20.86 -3.78
N GLU A 643 15.05 20.49 -3.48
CA GLU A 643 14.22 21.18 -2.48
C GLU A 643 14.31 20.55 -1.08
N TYR A 644 14.62 19.27 -0.99
CA TYR A 644 14.59 18.45 0.23
C TYR A 644 15.90 17.68 0.42
#